data_1a5b9ef46c8cb67f84d89dffb08581a9
#
_entry.id   1a5b9ef46c8cb67f84d89dffb08581a9
#
_cell.length_a   1.000
_cell.length_b   1.000
_cell.length_c   1.000
_cell.angle_alpha   90.00
_cell.angle_beta   90.00
_cell.angle_gamma   90.00
#
_symmetry.space_group_name_H-M   'P 1'
#
loop_
_entity.id
_entity.type
_entity.pdbx_description
1 polymer ?
#
loop_
_entity_poly.entity_id
_entity_poly.type
_entity_poly.pdbx_seq_one_letter_code
_entity_poly.pdbx_strand_id
1 'polypeptide(L)'
;QLHTHNVVVNVTKDEDGSYKALEALEMCRAIRYAGKVYHNHLARKCRELGYETVAHRDEKGRIVWFDLEGVPEEVMEMFSKRRKEIEAEEQKFLEEHGRKPTLAENNFLSMTTRNSKMKSSTADKVRKFQINQLSPDQRNKLNEVVRNAARRGSLVPPVSQEQYVQMIRDVLPQLYERESVLKLDKVLGETLNQNLGHVDLKMLKQAVREVPELRDLGGLDENPWFSTQEVIDRELYAIETVERQKELLEPIAPEFVAFPGEESRSEQAGIIHALLKSKDRYNLFRGVAGSGKTSTLQELCRGLCSGGMQHIYLIAPTNSAVDVLKGEGFEQSSTVASFLQSPRKPPEGSYVIIDESGLNSLREGTEIIRLANENNYRVLFVGDAKQHSAVESGDFFRLLGTHSKIAKFYLSQIRRQQTADYRKGINYCAGGYFEAALDTFQESGFIHEGKNQYLQQAAESFLEFTENGRYPAKAILVAPTHDECDRLTEAVREKLKESGAIAKEGWKHQVFRSWQWEKARIADFSNYRPGMAVSFVRKIKDVAEAGETAVIESVRDGMLHFDNGKSIHLRRSSSFIEPGEFREIELCPGDIIQFGVNLKERKIYNGNLAKITADPGKVMMLNYDGSDRELAELPANCSAINHGWVTTSYKSQGRTADTVVVA
;
A
#
# COMPACT_ATOMS: atom_id res chain seq x y z
N GLN A 1 32.86 -15.30 10.73
CA GLN A 1 32.53 -15.12 9.32
C GLN A 1 33.55 -14.21 8.66
N LEU A 2 34.02 -14.59 7.46
CA LEU A 2 34.84 -13.72 6.63
C LEU A 2 33.94 -12.62 6.07
N HIS A 3 34.30 -11.35 6.30
CA HIS A 3 33.61 -10.20 5.75
C HIS A 3 34.58 -9.04 5.57
N THR A 4 34.25 -8.14 4.66
CA THR A 4 35.07 -6.96 4.35
C THR A 4 34.44 -5.75 5.01
N HIS A 5 35.25 -4.95 5.68
CA HIS A 5 34.87 -3.62 6.15
C HIS A 5 35.34 -2.60 5.11
N ASN A 6 34.41 -1.95 4.45
CA ASN A 6 34.69 -0.82 3.58
C ASN A 6 34.56 0.46 4.41
N VAL A 7 35.67 1.16 4.62
CA VAL A 7 35.67 2.43 5.37
C VAL A 7 35.64 3.57 4.36
N VAL A 8 34.55 4.32 4.37
CA VAL A 8 34.43 5.55 3.60
C VAL A 8 34.77 6.72 4.50
N VAL A 9 35.78 7.48 4.13
CA VAL A 9 36.16 8.69 4.87
C VAL A 9 35.10 9.77 4.60
N ASN A 10 34.57 10.37 5.67
CA ASN A 10 33.53 11.39 5.56
C ASN A 10 34.12 12.72 5.09
N VAL A 11 34.71 12.73 3.90
CA VAL A 11 35.28 13.93 3.29
C VAL A 11 35.17 13.85 1.76
N THR A 12 34.79 14.93 1.13
CA THR A 12 34.81 15.15 -0.30
C THR A 12 35.43 16.50 -0.61
N LYS A 13 35.89 16.68 -1.84
CA LYS A 13 36.39 17.96 -2.34
C LYS A 13 35.37 18.50 -3.34
N ASP A 14 34.84 19.69 -3.07
CA ASP A 14 33.88 20.32 -3.98
C ASP A 14 34.57 20.95 -5.21
N GLU A 15 33.76 21.51 -6.10
CA GLU A 15 34.25 22.12 -7.34
C GLU A 15 35.19 23.32 -7.08
N ASP A 16 35.02 24.01 -5.94
CA ASP A 16 35.87 25.13 -5.52
C ASP A 16 37.18 24.66 -4.86
N GLY A 17 37.36 23.34 -4.72
CA GLY A 17 38.52 22.76 -4.10
C GLY A 17 38.48 22.69 -2.58
N SER A 18 37.37 23.08 -1.94
CA SER A 18 37.18 23.02 -0.49
C SER A 18 36.80 21.63 -0.04
N TYR A 19 37.26 21.21 1.15
CA TYR A 19 36.90 19.94 1.76
C TYR A 19 35.59 20.07 2.55
N LYS A 20 34.64 19.20 2.27
CA LYS A 20 33.34 19.13 2.94
C LYS A 20 33.02 17.71 3.39
N ALA A 21 32.09 17.56 4.31
CA ALA A 21 31.56 16.26 4.70
C ALA A 21 30.70 15.68 3.55
N LEU A 22 30.74 14.36 3.43
CA LEU A 22 29.83 13.64 2.53
C LEU A 22 28.38 13.73 3.03
N GLU A 23 27.45 13.86 2.13
CA GLU A 23 26.03 13.70 2.46
C GLU A 23 25.70 12.20 2.62
N ALA A 24 25.55 11.77 3.87
CA ALA A 24 25.29 10.37 4.18
C ALA A 24 23.90 9.87 3.72
N LEU A 25 22.94 10.77 3.47
CA LEU A 25 21.57 10.43 3.14
C LEU A 25 21.47 9.62 1.83
N GLU A 26 22.17 10.02 0.78
CA GLU A 26 22.20 9.29 -0.49
C GLU A 26 22.88 7.92 -0.35
N MET A 27 23.92 7.82 0.47
CA MET A 27 24.54 6.53 0.81
C MET A 27 23.55 5.62 1.54
N CYS A 28 22.79 6.15 2.50
CA CYS A 28 21.75 5.40 3.22
C CYS A 28 20.63 4.93 2.26
N ARG A 29 20.21 5.77 1.32
CA ARG A 29 19.23 5.42 0.29
C ARG A 29 19.72 4.31 -0.62
N ALA A 30 21.01 4.30 -0.95
CA ALA A 30 21.62 3.29 -1.82
C ALA A 30 21.85 1.93 -1.14
N ILE A 31 21.74 1.80 0.19
CA ILE A 31 22.05 0.56 0.93
C ILE A 31 21.29 -0.65 0.37
N ARG A 32 19.99 -0.50 0.09
CA ARG A 32 19.17 -1.60 -0.43
C ARG A 32 19.61 -2.05 -1.82
N TYR A 33 19.93 -1.12 -2.69
CA TYR A 33 20.45 -1.43 -4.02
C TYR A 33 21.82 -2.08 -3.94
N ALA A 34 22.74 -1.52 -3.16
CA ALA A 34 24.08 -2.08 -2.92
C ALA A 34 24.00 -3.51 -2.36
N GLY A 35 23.05 -3.78 -1.46
CA GLY A 35 22.79 -5.13 -0.95
C GLY A 35 22.39 -6.11 -2.06
N LYS A 36 21.50 -5.74 -2.95
CA LYS A 36 21.07 -6.57 -4.10
C LYS A 36 22.25 -6.83 -5.07
N VAL A 37 23.07 -5.80 -5.34
CA VAL A 37 24.28 -5.95 -6.15
C VAL A 37 25.25 -6.94 -5.50
N TYR A 38 25.50 -6.79 -4.20
CA TYR A 38 26.39 -7.70 -3.46
C TYR A 38 25.88 -9.15 -3.48
N HIS A 39 24.61 -9.38 -3.17
CA HIS A 39 24.02 -10.72 -3.15
C HIS A 39 24.09 -11.38 -4.53
N ASN A 40 23.73 -10.64 -5.59
CA ASN A 40 23.83 -11.17 -6.94
C ASN A 40 25.28 -11.51 -7.34
N HIS A 41 26.22 -10.62 -7.03
CA HIS A 41 27.64 -10.87 -7.35
C HIS A 41 28.19 -12.09 -6.60
N LEU A 42 27.86 -12.22 -5.31
CA LEU A 42 28.26 -13.35 -4.49
C LEU A 42 27.66 -14.68 -5.01
N ALA A 43 26.35 -14.69 -5.28
CA ALA A 43 25.68 -15.86 -5.86
C ALA A 43 26.30 -16.25 -7.21
N ARG A 44 26.56 -15.27 -8.08
CA ARG A 44 27.20 -15.49 -9.36
C ARG A 44 28.60 -16.10 -9.21
N LYS A 45 29.41 -15.59 -8.28
CA LYS A 45 30.74 -16.16 -8.00
C LYS A 45 30.67 -17.59 -7.48
N CYS A 46 29.73 -17.91 -6.63
CA CYS A 46 29.48 -19.29 -6.18
C CYS A 46 29.10 -20.18 -7.37
N ARG A 47 28.25 -19.72 -8.27
CA ARG A 47 27.85 -20.48 -9.47
C ARG A 47 28.97 -20.63 -10.48
N GLU A 48 29.86 -19.61 -10.66
CA GLU A 48 31.05 -19.71 -11.47
C GLU A 48 32.01 -20.79 -10.95
N LEU A 49 32.02 -21.02 -9.61
CA LEU A 49 32.81 -22.10 -8.98
C LEU A 49 32.08 -23.44 -8.97
N GLY A 50 30.90 -23.57 -9.57
CA GLY A 50 30.14 -24.81 -9.70
C GLY A 50 29.20 -25.11 -8.52
N TYR A 51 29.04 -24.19 -7.56
CA TYR A 51 28.06 -24.35 -6.48
C TYR A 51 26.65 -23.98 -6.97
N GLU A 52 25.68 -24.83 -6.69
CA GLU A 52 24.27 -24.50 -6.85
C GLU A 52 23.79 -23.60 -5.71
N THR A 53 22.94 -22.65 -6.03
CA THR A 53 22.41 -21.67 -5.08
C THR A 53 20.89 -21.80 -4.94
N VAL A 54 20.39 -21.84 -3.70
CA VAL A 54 18.96 -21.90 -3.38
C VAL A 54 18.55 -20.55 -2.83
N ALA A 55 17.65 -19.86 -3.54
CA ALA A 55 17.16 -18.55 -3.13
C ALA A 55 16.11 -18.68 -2.01
N HIS A 56 16.30 -17.96 -0.92
CA HIS A 56 15.32 -17.80 0.14
C HIS A 56 14.45 -16.57 -0.10
N ARG A 57 13.16 -16.75 0.08
CA ARG A 57 12.19 -15.67 -0.11
C ARG A 57 11.49 -15.38 1.22
N ASP A 58 11.18 -14.10 1.43
CA ASP A 58 10.36 -13.69 2.55
C ASP A 58 8.89 -14.12 2.37
N GLU A 59 8.06 -13.87 3.39
CA GLU A 59 6.61 -14.14 3.37
C GLU A 59 5.93 -13.48 2.16
N LYS A 60 6.45 -12.35 1.70
CA LYS A 60 5.96 -11.66 0.50
C LYS A 60 6.55 -12.20 -0.80
N GLY A 61 7.32 -13.31 -0.77
CA GLY A 61 7.93 -13.95 -1.93
C GLY A 61 9.15 -13.21 -2.53
N ARG A 62 9.69 -12.15 -1.88
CA ARG A 62 10.89 -11.43 -2.35
C ARG A 62 12.14 -12.19 -1.95
N ILE A 63 13.10 -12.30 -2.86
CA ILE A 63 14.39 -12.93 -2.54
C ILE A 63 15.13 -12.05 -1.53
N VAL A 64 15.41 -12.61 -0.36
CA VAL A 64 16.12 -11.92 0.74
C VAL A 64 17.56 -12.42 0.91
N TRP A 65 17.81 -13.69 0.58
CA TRP A 65 19.11 -14.35 0.72
C TRP A 65 19.20 -15.57 -0.19
N PHE A 66 20.37 -16.22 -0.21
CA PHE A 66 20.56 -17.55 -0.81
C PHE A 66 21.51 -18.39 0.02
N ASP A 67 21.34 -19.70 -0.06
CA ASP A 67 22.26 -20.69 0.48
C ASP A 67 22.90 -21.52 -0.62
N LEU A 68 23.95 -22.26 -0.27
CA LEU A 68 24.57 -23.23 -1.17
C LEU A 68 23.87 -24.59 -1.00
N GLU A 69 23.43 -25.17 -2.11
CA GLU A 69 22.79 -26.47 -2.12
C GLU A 69 23.71 -27.56 -1.57
N GLY A 70 23.13 -28.44 -0.74
CA GLY A 70 23.83 -29.57 -0.13
C GLY A 70 24.64 -29.25 1.13
N VAL A 71 24.69 -27.99 1.57
CA VAL A 71 25.23 -27.65 2.90
C VAL A 71 24.18 -28.03 3.96
N PRO A 72 24.52 -28.91 4.93
CA PRO A 72 23.55 -29.33 5.94
C PRO A 72 23.06 -28.16 6.80
N GLU A 73 21.77 -28.11 7.07
CA GLU A 73 21.15 -27.07 7.88
C GLU A 73 21.78 -26.98 9.28
N GLU A 74 22.06 -28.12 9.90
CA GLU A 74 22.74 -28.20 11.20
C GLU A 74 24.09 -27.47 11.22
N VAL A 75 24.83 -27.51 10.07
CA VAL A 75 26.11 -26.80 9.93
C VAL A 75 25.87 -25.31 9.78
N MET A 76 24.89 -24.89 8.98
CA MET A 76 24.52 -23.50 8.84
C MET A 76 24.09 -22.90 10.19
N GLU A 77 23.25 -23.60 10.93
CA GLU A 77 22.83 -23.22 12.26
C GLU A 77 23.97 -23.14 13.28
N MET A 78 24.90 -24.10 13.25
CA MET A 78 26.08 -24.11 14.14
C MET A 78 26.94 -22.86 13.99
N PHE A 79 27.05 -22.33 12.77
CA PHE A 79 27.85 -21.14 12.47
C PHE A 79 27.04 -19.84 12.47
N SER A 80 25.73 -19.89 12.63
CA SER A 80 24.82 -18.71 12.75
C SER A 80 24.62 -18.24 14.20
N LYS A 81 25.64 -18.39 15.05
CA LYS A 81 25.57 -18.11 16.50
C LYS A 81 25.01 -16.72 16.81
N ARG A 82 25.44 -15.70 16.06
CA ARG A 82 25.00 -14.34 16.28
C ARG A 82 23.50 -14.16 16.02
N ARG A 83 22.95 -14.83 15.03
CA ARG A 83 21.52 -14.77 14.75
C ARG A 83 20.73 -15.41 15.91
N LYS A 84 21.18 -16.55 16.41
CA LYS A 84 20.57 -17.21 17.58
C LYS A 84 20.63 -16.34 18.85
N GLU A 85 21.75 -15.64 19.06
CA GLU A 85 21.88 -14.69 20.18
C GLU A 85 20.89 -13.52 20.06
N ILE A 86 20.70 -12.97 18.86
CA ILE A 86 19.72 -11.90 18.60
C ILE A 86 18.29 -12.46 18.77
N GLU A 87 17.98 -13.59 18.18
CA GLU A 87 16.67 -14.23 18.27
C GLU A 87 16.31 -14.57 19.75
N ALA A 88 17.29 -15.00 20.54
CA ALA A 88 17.07 -15.23 21.98
C ALA A 88 16.76 -13.95 22.74
N GLU A 89 17.40 -12.83 22.41
CA GLU A 89 17.10 -11.53 23.01
C GLU A 89 15.77 -10.96 22.49
N GLU A 90 15.45 -11.17 21.21
CA GLU A 90 14.12 -10.84 20.66
C GLU A 90 13.00 -11.63 21.37
N GLN A 91 13.24 -12.91 21.67
CA GLN A 91 12.30 -13.73 22.39
C GLN A 91 12.12 -13.27 23.86
N LYS A 92 13.21 -12.94 24.55
CA LYS A 92 13.13 -12.33 25.89
C LYS A 92 12.38 -11.01 25.86
N PHE A 93 12.67 -10.17 24.87
CA PHE A 93 11.95 -8.90 24.67
C PHE A 93 10.46 -9.14 24.48
N LEU A 94 10.09 -10.16 23.67
CA LEU A 94 8.70 -10.56 23.47
C LEU A 94 8.04 -11.03 24.77
N GLU A 95 8.74 -11.82 25.59
CA GLU A 95 8.25 -12.31 26.90
C GLU A 95 8.10 -11.16 27.91
N GLU A 96 9.05 -10.20 27.93
CA GLU A 96 9.02 -9.07 28.86
C GLU A 96 8.01 -7.98 28.47
N HIS A 97 7.81 -7.75 27.17
CA HIS A 97 7.02 -6.63 26.64
C HIS A 97 5.73 -7.06 25.93
N GLY A 98 5.48 -8.37 25.80
CA GLY A 98 4.30 -8.92 25.09
C GLY A 98 4.26 -8.61 23.58
N ARG A 99 5.35 -8.09 22.99
CA ARG A 99 5.43 -7.69 21.59
C ARG A 99 6.81 -7.93 20.99
N LYS A 100 6.87 -8.03 19.67
CA LYS A 100 8.15 -8.04 18.95
C LYS A 100 8.83 -6.66 19.04
N PRO A 101 10.18 -6.62 19.07
CA PRO A 101 10.91 -5.35 19.06
C PRO A 101 10.70 -4.58 17.75
N THR A 102 10.65 -3.26 17.84
CA THR A 102 10.69 -2.37 16.67
C THR A 102 12.03 -2.45 15.95
N LEU A 103 12.12 -1.90 14.73
CA LEU A 103 13.39 -1.87 14.00
C LEU A 103 14.53 -1.19 14.79
N ALA A 104 14.23 -0.10 15.51
CA ALA A 104 15.20 0.61 16.34
C ALA A 104 15.64 -0.24 17.55
N GLU A 105 14.70 -0.87 18.25
CA GLU A 105 14.98 -1.79 19.37
C GLU A 105 15.74 -3.02 18.88
N ASN A 106 15.39 -3.58 17.74
CA ASN A 106 16.11 -4.70 17.14
C ASN A 106 17.54 -4.34 16.76
N ASN A 107 17.76 -3.15 16.23
CA ASN A 107 19.10 -2.62 16.00
C ASN A 107 19.88 -2.47 17.33
N PHE A 108 19.22 -2.00 18.39
CA PHE A 108 19.83 -1.89 19.71
C PHE A 108 20.18 -3.27 20.29
N LEU A 109 19.24 -4.23 20.27
CA LEU A 109 19.48 -5.62 20.69
C LEU A 109 20.66 -6.23 19.91
N SER A 110 20.70 -5.98 18.60
CA SER A 110 21.81 -6.47 17.77
C SER A 110 23.15 -5.79 18.09
N MET A 111 23.17 -4.60 18.67
CA MET A 111 24.39 -3.94 19.15
C MET A 111 24.83 -4.46 20.53
N THR A 112 23.91 -4.67 21.44
CA THR A 112 24.20 -5.10 22.83
C THR A 112 24.66 -6.55 22.91
N THR A 113 24.17 -7.43 22.02
CA THR A 113 24.61 -8.83 21.92
C THR A 113 26.01 -8.99 21.31
N ARG A 114 26.69 -7.89 20.97
CA ARG A 114 27.99 -7.97 20.30
C ARG A 114 29.10 -8.35 21.26
N ASN A 115 29.54 -9.62 21.19
CA ASN A 115 30.71 -10.08 21.92
C ASN A 115 31.99 -9.31 21.56
N SER A 116 32.88 -9.11 22.52
CA SER A 116 34.16 -8.46 22.30
C SER A 116 35.02 -9.24 21.28
N LYS A 117 35.64 -8.52 20.34
CA LYS A 117 36.52 -9.15 19.34
C LYS A 117 37.71 -9.82 20.01
N MET A 118 37.99 -11.07 19.61
CA MET A 118 39.25 -11.74 20.00
C MET A 118 40.45 -10.96 19.42
N LYS A 119 41.28 -10.39 20.28
CA LYS A 119 42.34 -9.44 19.92
C LYS A 119 43.52 -10.04 19.16
N SER A 120 43.64 -11.37 18.97
CA SER A 120 44.80 -12.00 18.34
C SER A 120 44.51 -13.38 17.71
N SER A 121 43.58 -13.49 16.74
CA SER A 121 43.40 -14.72 16.00
C SER A 121 43.83 -14.58 14.53
N THR A 122 44.68 -15.50 14.05
CA THR A 122 45.02 -15.60 12.62
C THR A 122 43.87 -16.38 11.92
N ALA A 123 43.75 -16.18 10.59
CA ALA A 123 42.75 -16.88 9.77
C ALA A 123 42.88 -18.42 9.92
N ASP A 124 44.10 -18.94 10.03
CA ASP A 124 44.37 -20.37 10.18
C ASP A 124 43.91 -20.91 11.54
N LYS A 125 44.05 -20.15 12.63
CA LYS A 125 43.53 -20.54 13.93
C LYS A 125 42.00 -20.57 13.95
N VAL A 126 41.37 -19.58 13.33
CA VAL A 126 39.88 -19.52 13.19
C VAL A 126 39.41 -20.72 12.36
N ARG A 127 40.05 -20.99 11.23
CA ARG A 127 39.72 -22.13 10.35
C ARG A 127 39.85 -23.48 11.07
N LYS A 128 40.95 -23.69 11.80
CA LYS A 128 41.16 -24.92 12.59
C LYS A 128 40.08 -25.07 13.67
N PHE A 129 39.77 -23.98 14.36
CA PHE A 129 38.71 -23.96 15.36
C PHE A 129 37.34 -24.31 14.75
N GLN A 130 36.98 -23.74 13.60
CA GLN A 130 35.74 -24.05 12.90
C GLN A 130 35.68 -25.51 12.44
N ILE A 131 36.73 -26.01 11.87
CA ILE A 131 36.83 -27.41 11.41
C ILE A 131 36.66 -28.38 12.61
N ASN A 132 37.26 -28.05 13.75
CA ASN A 132 37.19 -28.91 14.92
C ASN A 132 35.79 -28.98 15.57
N GLN A 133 34.91 -28.06 15.26
CA GLN A 133 33.49 -28.11 15.72
C GLN A 133 32.64 -29.08 14.88
N LEU A 134 33.06 -29.41 13.67
CA LEU A 134 32.33 -30.30 12.77
C LEU A 134 32.55 -31.75 13.10
N SER A 135 31.49 -32.55 13.08
CA SER A 135 31.59 -34.02 13.14
C SER A 135 32.28 -34.57 11.85
N PRO A 136 32.79 -35.80 11.89
CA PRO A 136 33.35 -36.44 10.70
C PRO A 136 32.36 -36.53 9.54
N ASP A 137 31.07 -36.81 9.83
CA ASP A 137 30.01 -36.86 8.81
C ASP A 137 29.74 -35.50 8.18
N GLN A 138 29.63 -34.46 9.00
CA GLN A 138 29.44 -33.09 8.52
C GLN A 138 30.63 -32.62 7.64
N ARG A 139 31.87 -32.97 8.00
CA ARG A 139 33.04 -32.69 7.17
C ARG A 139 32.98 -33.42 5.84
N ASN A 140 32.55 -34.69 5.85
CA ASN A 140 32.42 -35.48 4.63
C ASN A 140 31.37 -34.87 3.68
N LYS A 141 30.19 -34.49 4.20
CA LYS A 141 29.13 -33.82 3.43
C LYS A 141 29.65 -32.50 2.80
N LEU A 142 30.32 -31.65 3.60
CA LEU A 142 30.89 -30.40 3.07
C LEU A 142 31.98 -30.66 1.99
N ASN A 143 32.82 -31.65 2.20
CA ASN A 143 33.85 -32.05 1.22
C ASN A 143 33.19 -32.59 -0.06
N GLU A 144 32.06 -33.25 0.03
CA GLU A 144 31.27 -33.71 -1.10
C GLU A 144 30.69 -32.54 -1.89
N VAL A 145 30.10 -31.53 -1.22
CA VAL A 145 29.64 -30.29 -1.86
C VAL A 145 30.77 -29.63 -2.66
N VAL A 146 31.96 -29.48 -2.06
CA VAL A 146 33.14 -28.89 -2.74
C VAL A 146 33.58 -29.72 -3.95
N ARG A 147 33.66 -31.07 -3.79
CA ARG A 147 34.04 -31.97 -4.90
C ARG A 147 33.02 -31.94 -6.04
N ASN A 148 31.74 -31.92 -5.71
CA ASN A 148 30.66 -31.83 -6.71
C ASN A 148 30.71 -30.52 -7.45
N ALA A 149 30.91 -29.40 -6.78
CA ALA A 149 31.09 -28.09 -7.42
C ALA A 149 32.29 -28.09 -8.38
N ALA A 150 33.44 -28.59 -7.94
CA ALA A 150 34.64 -28.68 -8.77
C ALA A 150 34.46 -29.56 -10.02
N ARG A 151 33.65 -30.65 -9.92
CA ARG A 151 33.33 -31.52 -11.06
C ARG A 151 32.36 -30.87 -12.06
N ARG A 152 31.42 -30.09 -11.59
CA ARG A 152 30.42 -29.43 -12.45
C ARG A 152 31.02 -28.30 -13.29
N GLY A 153 32.00 -27.59 -12.75
CA GLY A 153 32.52 -26.38 -13.37
C GLY A 153 31.50 -25.24 -13.31
N SER A 154 31.68 -24.22 -14.14
CA SER A 154 30.84 -23.04 -14.12
C SER A 154 29.35 -23.37 -14.45
N LEU A 155 28.45 -22.94 -13.59
CA LEU A 155 26.99 -23.01 -13.78
C LEU A 155 26.39 -21.71 -14.31
N VAL A 156 27.20 -20.73 -14.67
CA VAL A 156 26.73 -19.48 -15.27
C VAL A 156 26.76 -19.62 -16.78
N PRO A 157 25.59 -19.78 -17.43
CA PRO A 157 25.53 -19.81 -18.89
C PRO A 157 25.88 -18.43 -19.46
N PRO A 158 26.37 -18.35 -20.69
CA PRO A 158 26.43 -17.08 -21.39
C PRO A 158 25.00 -16.52 -21.58
N VAL A 159 24.82 -15.27 -21.21
CA VAL A 159 23.56 -14.56 -21.37
C VAL A 159 23.68 -13.54 -22.47
N SER A 160 22.83 -13.60 -23.49
CA SER A 160 22.85 -12.65 -24.60
C SER A 160 22.32 -11.29 -24.19
N GLN A 161 22.57 -10.27 -24.99
CA GLN A 161 22.06 -8.92 -24.76
C GLN A 161 20.51 -8.90 -24.80
N GLU A 162 19.90 -9.64 -25.70
CA GLU A 162 18.44 -9.77 -25.80
C GLU A 162 17.84 -10.42 -24.56
N GLN A 163 18.53 -11.37 -23.95
CA GLN A 163 18.09 -11.97 -22.69
C GLN A 163 18.15 -10.98 -21.54
N TYR A 164 19.17 -10.11 -21.46
CA TYR A 164 19.20 -9.02 -20.48
C TYR A 164 18.05 -8.04 -20.68
N VAL A 165 17.75 -7.66 -21.93
CA VAL A 165 16.59 -6.82 -22.26
C VAL A 165 15.28 -7.49 -21.80
N GLN A 166 15.14 -8.82 -22.04
CA GLN A 166 13.94 -9.54 -21.60
C GLN A 166 13.84 -9.61 -20.08
N MET A 167 14.91 -9.85 -19.33
CA MET A 167 14.92 -9.82 -17.87
C MET A 167 14.48 -8.47 -17.31
N ILE A 168 14.84 -7.38 -17.98
CA ILE A 168 14.36 -6.03 -17.60
C ILE A 168 12.86 -5.92 -17.89
N ARG A 169 12.41 -6.29 -19.09
CA ARG A 169 10.99 -6.26 -19.47
C ARG A 169 10.09 -7.02 -18.51
N ASP A 170 10.56 -8.15 -18.00
CA ASP A 170 9.80 -9.00 -17.07
C ASP A 170 9.48 -8.30 -15.73
N VAL A 171 10.34 -7.35 -15.30
CA VAL A 171 10.14 -6.60 -14.05
C VAL A 171 9.38 -5.28 -14.23
N LEU A 172 9.35 -4.70 -15.45
CA LEU A 172 8.73 -3.40 -15.68
C LEU A 172 7.24 -3.33 -15.30
N PRO A 173 6.38 -4.31 -15.65
CA PRO A 173 4.96 -4.26 -15.31
C PRO A 173 4.72 -4.13 -13.81
N GLN A 174 5.47 -4.86 -13.00
CA GLN A 174 5.40 -4.81 -11.54
C GLN A 174 5.86 -3.45 -10.99
N LEU A 175 6.94 -2.90 -11.54
CA LEU A 175 7.52 -1.65 -11.07
C LEU A 175 6.63 -0.44 -11.42
N TYR A 176 6.12 -0.40 -12.65
CA TYR A 176 5.29 0.70 -13.14
C TYR A 176 3.82 0.62 -12.73
N GLU A 177 3.39 -0.43 -12.07
CA GLU A 177 2.03 -0.51 -11.52
C GLU A 177 1.81 0.53 -10.40
N ARG A 178 2.85 0.86 -9.63
CA ARG A 178 2.74 1.80 -8.50
C ARG A 178 3.43 3.13 -8.70
N GLU A 179 4.38 3.22 -9.61
CA GLU A 179 5.16 4.44 -9.85
C GLU A 179 5.24 4.72 -11.35
N SER A 180 4.96 5.95 -11.75
CA SER A 180 5.04 6.36 -13.16
C SER A 180 6.47 6.72 -13.60
N VAL A 181 7.36 7.00 -12.65
CA VAL A 181 8.76 7.36 -12.88
C VAL A 181 9.65 6.65 -11.88
N LEU A 182 10.72 6.02 -12.34
CA LEU A 182 11.64 5.22 -11.53
C LEU A 182 13.08 5.63 -11.72
N LYS A 183 13.89 5.60 -10.68
CA LYS A 183 15.34 5.70 -10.79
C LYS A 183 15.94 4.40 -11.35
N LEU A 184 17.06 4.51 -12.07
CA LEU A 184 17.79 3.39 -12.67
C LEU A 184 18.09 2.28 -11.65
N ASP A 185 18.56 2.63 -10.46
CA ASP A 185 18.92 1.68 -9.40
C ASP A 185 17.73 0.79 -8.97
N LYS A 186 16.50 1.30 -9.06
CA LYS A 186 15.31 0.53 -8.74
C LYS A 186 15.02 -0.53 -9.80
N VAL A 187 15.14 -0.18 -11.08
CA VAL A 187 14.97 -1.11 -12.20
C VAL A 187 16.07 -2.19 -12.15
N LEU A 188 17.33 -1.76 -12.03
CA LEU A 188 18.46 -2.69 -11.92
C LEU A 188 18.32 -3.59 -10.70
N GLY A 189 17.99 -3.02 -9.54
CA GLY A 189 17.89 -3.75 -8.29
C GLY A 189 16.81 -4.82 -8.32
N GLU A 190 15.67 -4.59 -8.96
CA GLU A 190 14.63 -5.61 -9.08
C GLU A 190 15.01 -6.69 -10.08
N THR A 191 15.61 -6.32 -11.21
CA THR A 191 16.12 -7.30 -12.19
C THR A 191 17.18 -8.21 -11.59
N LEU A 192 18.15 -7.65 -10.82
CA LEU A 192 19.16 -8.42 -10.09
C LEU A 192 18.53 -9.39 -9.08
N ASN A 193 17.51 -8.93 -8.37
CA ASN A 193 16.83 -9.71 -7.33
C ASN A 193 16.08 -10.91 -7.93
N GLN A 194 15.35 -10.71 -9.01
CA GLN A 194 14.61 -11.80 -9.65
C GLN A 194 15.50 -12.81 -10.38
N ASN A 195 16.70 -12.38 -10.81
CA ASN A 195 17.65 -13.20 -11.55
C ASN A 195 18.94 -13.44 -10.77
N LEU A 196 18.83 -13.70 -9.47
CA LEU A 196 19.95 -13.82 -8.53
C LEU A 196 21.02 -14.82 -9.00
N GLY A 197 22.25 -14.34 -9.13
CA GLY A 197 23.42 -15.15 -9.53
C GLY A 197 23.55 -15.42 -11.04
N HIS A 198 22.62 -14.93 -11.86
CA HIS A 198 22.65 -15.09 -13.31
C HIS A 198 23.09 -13.82 -14.05
N VAL A 199 23.01 -12.67 -13.42
CA VAL A 199 23.14 -11.35 -14.05
C VAL A 199 24.54 -10.76 -13.85
N ASP A 200 25.13 -10.25 -14.94
CA ASP A 200 26.27 -9.34 -14.89
C ASP A 200 25.78 -7.89 -14.84
N LEU A 201 26.17 -7.13 -13.81
CA LEU A 201 25.68 -5.77 -13.60
C LEU A 201 26.08 -4.81 -14.73
N LYS A 202 27.29 -4.98 -15.31
CA LYS A 202 27.75 -4.11 -16.38
C LYS A 202 26.93 -4.33 -17.66
N MET A 203 26.69 -5.58 -18.01
CA MET A 203 25.83 -5.94 -19.15
C MET A 203 24.40 -5.49 -18.95
N LEU A 204 23.86 -5.66 -17.71
CA LEU A 204 22.52 -5.20 -17.37
C LEU A 204 22.37 -3.68 -17.53
N LYS A 205 23.34 -2.89 -17.04
CA LYS A 205 23.35 -1.43 -17.22
C LYS A 205 23.36 -1.00 -18.70
N GLN A 206 24.02 -1.77 -19.57
CA GLN A 206 23.99 -1.53 -21.01
C GLN A 206 22.61 -1.85 -21.59
N ALA A 207 22.04 -2.99 -21.22
CA ALA A 207 20.76 -3.46 -21.73
C ALA A 207 19.57 -2.53 -21.42
N VAL A 208 19.60 -1.80 -20.29
CA VAL A 208 18.51 -0.84 -19.95
C VAL A 208 18.28 0.18 -21.07
N ARG A 209 19.35 0.64 -21.74
CA ARG A 209 19.24 1.62 -22.82
C ARG A 209 18.69 1.02 -24.13
N GLU A 210 18.65 -0.29 -24.23
CA GLU A 210 18.16 -1.02 -25.41
C GLU A 210 16.70 -1.48 -25.23
N VAL A 211 16.09 -1.22 -24.06
CA VAL A 211 14.67 -1.56 -23.82
C VAL A 211 13.77 -0.56 -24.54
N PRO A 212 13.01 -0.98 -25.57
CA PRO A 212 12.28 -0.05 -26.44
C PRO A 212 11.16 0.70 -25.72
N GLU A 213 10.61 0.11 -24.65
CA GLU A 213 9.53 0.67 -23.87
C GLU A 213 9.97 1.75 -22.90
N LEU A 214 11.25 1.75 -22.49
CA LEU A 214 11.80 2.71 -21.54
C LEU A 214 12.17 4.03 -22.22
N ARG A 215 11.94 5.10 -21.51
CA ARG A 215 12.37 6.45 -21.88
C ARG A 215 13.21 7.02 -20.76
N ASP A 216 14.43 7.41 -21.12
CA ASP A 216 15.35 8.13 -20.25
C ASP A 216 14.85 9.58 -20.11
N LEU A 217 14.51 9.98 -18.91
CA LEU A 217 14.04 11.34 -18.58
C LEU A 217 15.19 12.23 -18.10
N GLY A 218 16.41 11.73 -18.13
CA GLY A 218 17.58 12.41 -17.61
C GLY A 218 17.71 12.37 -16.11
N GLY A 219 18.59 13.19 -15.58
CA GLY A 219 18.92 13.32 -14.16
C GLY A 219 20.27 14.02 -14.02
N LEU A 220 20.55 14.52 -12.82
CA LEU A 220 21.80 15.24 -12.53
C LEU A 220 22.94 14.28 -12.08
N ASP A 221 22.63 13.03 -11.91
CA ASP A 221 23.54 12.01 -11.39
C ASP A 221 23.65 10.79 -12.32
N GLU A 222 24.50 9.82 -11.96
CA GLU A 222 24.63 8.54 -12.67
C GLU A 222 23.42 7.60 -12.48
N ASN A 223 22.35 8.07 -11.81
CA ASN A 223 21.13 7.33 -11.53
C ASN A 223 19.91 8.04 -12.15
N PRO A 224 19.81 8.10 -13.50
CA PRO A 224 18.76 8.82 -14.20
C PRO A 224 17.37 8.25 -13.92
N TRP A 225 16.37 9.08 -14.20
CA TRP A 225 14.96 8.71 -14.12
C TRP A 225 14.48 8.09 -15.42
N PHE A 226 13.64 7.08 -15.30
CA PHE A 226 13.01 6.40 -16.42
C PHE A 226 11.49 6.37 -16.27
N SER A 227 10.79 6.49 -17.40
CA SER A 227 9.37 6.17 -17.52
C SER A 227 9.15 5.23 -18.70
N THR A 228 7.92 4.77 -18.89
CA THR A 228 7.54 4.04 -20.10
C THR A 228 6.85 4.96 -21.10
N GLN A 229 6.96 4.64 -22.41
CA GLN A 229 6.24 5.37 -23.44
C GLN A 229 4.73 5.35 -23.18
N GLU A 230 4.21 4.23 -22.71
CA GLU A 230 2.78 4.08 -22.37
C GLU A 230 2.32 5.06 -21.30
N VAL A 231 3.10 5.25 -20.23
CA VAL A 231 2.79 6.23 -19.18
C VAL A 231 2.80 7.64 -19.75
N ILE A 232 3.83 8.00 -20.52
CA ILE A 232 3.96 9.32 -21.14
C ILE A 232 2.77 9.59 -22.08
N ASP A 233 2.43 8.63 -22.93
CA ASP A 233 1.32 8.76 -23.88
C ASP A 233 -0.03 8.96 -23.17
N ARG A 234 -0.24 8.27 -22.02
CA ARG A 234 -1.44 8.46 -21.21
C ARG A 234 -1.51 9.83 -20.54
N GLU A 235 -0.39 10.33 -20.02
CA GLU A 235 -0.32 11.66 -19.41
C GLU A 235 -0.61 12.74 -20.47
N LEU A 236 0.03 12.65 -21.63
CA LEU A 236 -0.19 13.56 -22.75
C LEU A 236 -1.63 13.48 -23.26
N TYR A 237 -2.18 12.28 -23.42
CA TYR A 237 -3.58 12.08 -23.82
C TYR A 237 -4.55 12.80 -22.86
N ALA A 238 -4.35 12.67 -21.55
CA ALA A 238 -5.20 13.31 -20.55
C ALA A 238 -5.14 14.85 -20.68
N ILE A 239 -3.92 15.41 -20.72
CA ILE A 239 -3.70 16.85 -20.82
C ILE A 239 -4.28 17.42 -22.13
N GLU A 240 -3.88 16.87 -23.26
CA GLU A 240 -4.29 17.37 -24.58
C GLU A 240 -5.80 17.25 -24.79
N THR A 241 -6.40 16.14 -24.35
CA THR A 241 -7.83 15.93 -24.53
C THR A 241 -8.63 16.95 -23.74
N VAL A 242 -8.27 17.18 -22.48
CA VAL A 242 -8.95 18.18 -21.64
C VAL A 242 -8.81 19.57 -22.24
N GLU A 243 -7.63 19.94 -22.77
CA GLU A 243 -7.40 21.26 -23.40
C GLU A 243 -8.18 21.45 -24.70
N ARG A 244 -8.30 20.42 -25.53
CA ARG A 244 -9.08 20.45 -26.77
C ARG A 244 -10.59 20.59 -26.56
N GLN A 245 -11.09 20.22 -25.37
CA GLN A 245 -12.51 20.18 -25.04
C GLN A 245 -12.98 21.42 -24.24
N LYS A 246 -12.27 22.52 -24.34
CA LYS A 246 -12.61 23.81 -23.73
C LYS A 246 -13.55 24.62 -24.62
N GLU A 247 -14.46 25.34 -23.99
CA GLU A 247 -15.39 26.31 -24.62
C GLU A 247 -16.27 25.72 -25.75
N LEU A 248 -16.53 24.41 -25.74
CA LEU A 248 -17.28 23.72 -26.80
C LEU A 248 -18.76 23.54 -26.47
N LEU A 249 -19.18 23.77 -25.25
CA LEU A 249 -20.52 23.47 -24.78
C LEU A 249 -21.26 24.73 -24.33
N GLU A 250 -22.59 24.69 -24.29
CA GLU A 250 -23.38 25.79 -23.77
C GLU A 250 -23.46 25.73 -22.22
N PRO A 251 -23.57 26.89 -21.55
CA PRO A 251 -23.86 26.94 -20.11
C PRO A 251 -25.14 26.17 -19.76
N ILE A 252 -25.19 25.55 -18.58
CA ILE A 252 -26.38 24.74 -18.18
C ILE A 252 -27.41 25.62 -17.50
N ALA A 253 -27.03 26.40 -16.47
CA ALA A 253 -27.92 27.22 -15.70
C ALA A 253 -27.24 28.55 -15.28
N PRO A 254 -26.95 29.44 -16.21
CA PRO A 254 -26.16 30.64 -15.93
C PRO A 254 -26.82 31.63 -14.97
N GLU A 255 -28.14 31.59 -14.83
CA GLU A 255 -28.93 32.46 -13.96
C GLU A 255 -29.27 31.84 -12.60
N PHE A 256 -28.80 30.63 -12.31
CA PHE A 256 -29.08 29.98 -11.03
C PHE A 256 -28.38 30.69 -9.87
N VAL A 257 -29.16 30.98 -8.80
CA VAL A 257 -28.67 31.60 -7.57
C VAL A 257 -28.47 30.52 -6.54
N ALA A 258 -27.22 30.22 -6.22
CA ALA A 258 -26.88 29.24 -5.18
C ALA A 258 -26.93 29.88 -3.78
N PHE A 259 -27.41 29.13 -2.79
CA PHE A 259 -27.50 29.54 -1.39
C PHE A 259 -28.12 30.93 -1.17
N PRO A 260 -29.32 31.17 -1.66
CA PRO A 260 -29.94 32.50 -1.57
C PRO A 260 -30.08 32.96 -0.11
N GLY A 261 -29.53 34.13 0.22
CA GLY A 261 -29.55 34.71 1.55
C GLY A 261 -28.46 34.20 2.52
N GLU A 262 -27.56 33.30 2.06
CA GLU A 262 -26.48 32.73 2.91
C GLU A 262 -25.14 33.38 2.55
N GLU A 263 -24.86 34.61 3.00
CA GLU A 263 -23.61 35.34 2.72
C GLU A 263 -22.35 34.57 3.15
N SER A 264 -22.45 33.77 4.22
CA SER A 264 -21.36 32.93 4.69
C SER A 264 -20.89 31.87 3.67
N ARG A 265 -21.70 31.57 2.65
CA ARG A 265 -21.44 30.61 1.57
C ARG A 265 -21.07 31.27 0.23
N SER A 266 -20.68 32.53 0.24
CA SER A 266 -20.37 33.30 -0.98
C SER A 266 -19.27 32.64 -1.84
N GLU A 267 -18.23 32.04 -1.25
CA GLU A 267 -17.19 31.30 -1.98
C GLU A 267 -17.79 30.06 -2.69
N GLN A 268 -18.62 29.28 -2.01
CA GLN A 268 -19.30 28.12 -2.60
C GLN A 268 -20.28 28.55 -3.71
N ALA A 269 -21.07 29.59 -3.47
CA ALA A 269 -21.99 30.14 -4.46
C ALA A 269 -21.26 30.62 -5.73
N GLY A 270 -20.13 31.29 -5.57
CA GLY A 270 -19.30 31.74 -6.68
C GLY A 270 -18.74 30.58 -7.53
N ILE A 271 -18.30 29.50 -6.88
CA ILE A 271 -17.84 28.27 -7.55
C ILE A 271 -18.98 27.62 -8.33
N ILE A 272 -20.15 27.45 -7.71
CA ILE A 272 -21.33 26.84 -8.35
C ILE A 272 -21.74 27.64 -9.58
N HIS A 273 -21.80 28.97 -9.45
CA HIS A 273 -22.14 29.85 -10.56
C HIS A 273 -21.14 29.72 -11.72
N ALA A 274 -19.85 29.69 -11.41
CA ALA A 274 -18.81 29.54 -12.41
C ALA A 274 -18.86 28.16 -13.11
N LEU A 275 -19.16 27.07 -12.36
CA LEU A 275 -19.34 25.75 -12.93
C LEU A 275 -20.58 25.66 -13.85
N LEU A 276 -21.71 26.27 -13.45
CA LEU A 276 -22.93 26.28 -14.25
C LEU A 276 -22.81 27.14 -15.50
N LYS A 277 -21.95 28.17 -15.48
CA LYS A 277 -21.57 29.01 -16.66
C LYS A 277 -20.48 28.39 -17.52
N SER A 278 -19.77 27.38 -17.04
CA SER A 278 -18.67 26.79 -17.79
C SER A 278 -19.14 26.20 -19.10
N LYS A 279 -18.39 26.51 -20.17
CA LYS A 279 -18.54 25.93 -21.51
C LYS A 279 -17.60 24.73 -21.73
N ASP A 280 -16.77 24.40 -20.71
CA ASP A 280 -15.80 23.34 -20.80
C ASP A 280 -16.47 21.98 -20.53
N ARG A 281 -16.03 20.96 -21.24
CA ARG A 281 -16.46 19.57 -20.97
C ARG A 281 -15.92 19.07 -19.65
N TYR A 282 -14.69 19.45 -19.31
CA TYR A 282 -13.96 19.01 -18.13
C TYR A 282 -13.68 20.18 -17.20
N ASN A 283 -14.01 20.01 -15.93
CA ASN A 283 -13.73 20.99 -14.89
C ASN A 283 -13.07 20.29 -13.69
N LEU A 284 -12.25 21.02 -12.94
CA LEU A 284 -11.58 20.54 -11.75
C LEU A 284 -11.98 21.39 -10.55
N PHE A 285 -12.53 20.75 -9.52
CA PHE A 285 -12.92 21.40 -8.28
C PHE A 285 -12.07 20.86 -7.13
N ARG A 286 -11.20 21.71 -6.61
CA ARG A 286 -10.38 21.40 -5.46
C ARG A 286 -11.00 22.02 -4.21
N GLY A 287 -11.29 21.20 -3.22
CA GLY A 287 -11.70 21.65 -1.89
C GLY A 287 -10.84 20.96 -0.82
N VAL A 288 -10.27 21.76 0.10
CA VAL A 288 -9.55 21.21 1.24
C VAL A 288 -10.46 20.35 2.12
N ALA A 289 -9.86 19.47 2.95
CA ALA A 289 -10.65 18.63 3.85
C ALA A 289 -11.50 19.52 4.80
N GLY A 290 -12.79 19.20 4.90
CA GLY A 290 -13.71 19.95 5.77
C GLY A 290 -14.17 21.30 5.23
N SER A 291 -13.96 21.61 3.95
CA SER A 291 -14.43 22.86 3.35
C SER A 291 -15.92 22.87 2.96
N GLY A 292 -16.61 21.74 3.03
CA GLY A 292 -18.01 21.62 2.64
C GLY A 292 -18.22 21.26 1.17
N LYS A 293 -17.31 20.45 0.58
CA LYS A 293 -17.44 19.92 -0.79
C LYS A 293 -18.81 19.30 -1.02
N THR A 294 -19.28 18.42 -0.13
CA THR A 294 -20.54 17.69 -0.29
C THR A 294 -21.73 18.62 -0.39
N SER A 295 -21.85 19.63 0.51
CA SER A 295 -22.92 20.61 0.43
C SER A 295 -22.84 21.50 -0.83
N THR A 296 -21.64 21.76 -1.32
CA THR A 296 -21.43 22.46 -2.61
C THR A 296 -21.92 21.59 -3.78
N LEU A 297 -21.65 20.28 -3.76
CA LEU A 297 -22.12 19.34 -4.78
C LEU A 297 -23.65 19.17 -4.76
N GLN A 298 -24.29 19.12 -3.57
CA GLN A 298 -25.76 19.08 -3.46
C GLN A 298 -26.39 20.30 -4.12
N GLU A 299 -25.89 21.49 -3.83
CA GLU A 299 -26.39 22.73 -4.39
C GLU A 299 -26.06 22.86 -5.90
N LEU A 300 -24.89 22.38 -6.34
CA LEU A 300 -24.55 22.28 -7.77
C LEU A 300 -25.55 21.37 -8.50
N CYS A 301 -25.90 20.21 -7.94
CA CYS A 301 -26.88 19.30 -8.53
C CYS A 301 -28.25 19.97 -8.65
N ARG A 302 -28.67 20.79 -7.64
CA ARG A 302 -29.90 21.61 -7.77
C ARG A 302 -29.82 22.55 -8.95
N GLY A 303 -28.69 23.26 -9.14
CA GLY A 303 -28.46 24.14 -10.27
C GLY A 303 -28.48 23.40 -11.61
N LEU A 304 -27.82 22.24 -11.69
CA LEU A 304 -27.81 21.40 -12.88
C LEU A 304 -29.24 20.94 -13.26
N CYS A 305 -30.03 20.49 -12.27
CA CYS A 305 -31.43 20.10 -12.49
C CYS A 305 -32.28 21.29 -12.94
N SER A 306 -32.09 22.49 -12.37
CA SER A 306 -32.83 23.70 -12.79
C SER A 306 -32.52 24.11 -14.24
N GLY A 307 -31.32 23.79 -14.72
CA GLY A 307 -30.91 23.95 -16.13
C GLY A 307 -31.32 22.83 -17.06
N GLY A 308 -32.16 21.87 -16.60
CA GLY A 308 -32.68 20.77 -17.39
C GLY A 308 -31.79 19.52 -17.47
N MET A 309 -30.71 19.44 -16.70
CA MET A 309 -29.86 18.25 -16.64
C MET A 309 -30.61 17.11 -15.90
N GLN A 310 -31.03 16.09 -16.64
CA GLN A 310 -31.81 14.98 -16.09
C GLN A 310 -30.92 13.84 -15.54
N HIS A 311 -29.72 13.71 -16.05
CA HIS A 311 -28.83 12.59 -15.78
C HIS A 311 -27.53 13.06 -15.13
N ILE A 312 -27.49 12.99 -13.80
CA ILE A 312 -26.33 13.35 -12.99
C ILE A 312 -25.86 12.10 -12.24
N TYR A 313 -24.60 11.73 -12.43
CA TYR A 313 -23.99 10.56 -11.81
C TYR A 313 -22.83 10.98 -10.91
N LEU A 314 -22.85 10.53 -9.67
CA LEU A 314 -21.73 10.71 -8.75
C LEU A 314 -21.00 9.38 -8.60
N ILE A 315 -19.69 9.42 -8.79
CA ILE A 315 -18.84 8.25 -8.60
C ILE A 315 -17.67 8.59 -7.68
N ALA A 316 -17.18 7.60 -6.96
CA ALA A 316 -16.04 7.76 -6.06
C ALA A 316 -15.11 6.54 -6.13
N PRO A 317 -13.80 6.65 -5.78
CA PRO A 317 -12.87 5.53 -5.88
C PRO A 317 -13.17 4.35 -4.96
N THR A 318 -13.75 4.61 -3.78
CA THR A 318 -13.94 3.59 -2.72
C THR A 318 -15.41 3.38 -2.37
N ASN A 319 -15.76 2.18 -1.87
CA ASN A 319 -17.09 1.90 -1.36
C ASN A 319 -17.45 2.80 -0.17
N SER A 320 -16.50 3.09 0.72
CA SER A 320 -16.72 3.98 1.86
C SER A 320 -17.14 5.38 1.42
N ALA A 321 -16.49 5.93 0.38
CA ALA A 321 -16.87 7.22 -0.17
C ALA A 321 -18.25 7.18 -0.84
N VAL A 322 -18.58 6.08 -1.53
CA VAL A 322 -19.91 5.88 -2.10
C VAL A 322 -20.99 5.79 -1.02
N ASP A 323 -20.73 5.12 0.10
CA ASP A 323 -21.67 5.01 1.21
C ASP A 323 -21.93 6.39 1.86
N VAL A 324 -20.88 7.21 1.98
CA VAL A 324 -21.02 8.62 2.42
C VAL A 324 -21.90 9.41 1.44
N LEU A 325 -21.63 9.33 0.15
CA LEU A 325 -22.44 10.01 -0.87
C LEU A 325 -23.91 9.60 -0.81
N LYS A 326 -24.19 8.30 -0.63
CA LYS A 326 -25.57 7.82 -0.46
C LYS A 326 -26.22 8.35 0.80
N GLY A 327 -25.52 8.39 1.92
CA GLY A 327 -25.99 8.99 3.17
C GLY A 327 -26.31 10.46 3.03
N GLU A 328 -25.64 11.17 2.15
CA GLU A 328 -25.86 12.59 1.82
C GLU A 328 -26.93 12.80 0.72
N GLY A 329 -27.67 11.75 0.34
CA GLY A 329 -28.79 11.84 -0.59
C GLY A 329 -28.47 11.58 -2.06
N PHE A 330 -27.26 11.17 -2.40
CA PHE A 330 -26.87 10.79 -3.76
C PHE A 330 -27.06 9.28 -3.99
N GLU A 331 -28.30 8.82 -4.02
CA GLU A 331 -28.66 7.39 -4.06
C GLU A 331 -28.07 6.62 -5.25
N GLN A 332 -27.89 7.26 -6.40
CA GLN A 332 -27.35 6.63 -7.62
C GLN A 332 -25.83 6.63 -7.69
N SER A 333 -25.15 6.76 -6.55
CA SER A 333 -23.69 6.74 -6.53
C SER A 333 -23.11 5.35 -6.70
N SER A 334 -21.95 5.24 -7.37
CA SER A 334 -21.24 4.00 -7.58
C SER A 334 -19.71 4.17 -7.49
N THR A 335 -18.97 3.06 -7.39
CA THR A 335 -17.51 3.16 -7.46
C THR A 335 -17.04 3.41 -8.89
N VAL A 336 -15.89 4.10 -9.04
CA VAL A 336 -15.21 4.31 -10.32
C VAL A 336 -14.99 2.98 -11.04
N ALA A 337 -14.52 1.95 -10.34
CA ALA A 337 -14.34 0.62 -10.90
C ALA A 337 -15.65 0.02 -11.42
N SER A 338 -16.76 0.16 -10.68
CA SER A 338 -18.08 -0.31 -11.10
C SER A 338 -18.57 0.47 -12.33
N PHE A 339 -18.39 1.78 -12.34
CA PHE A 339 -18.75 2.64 -13.47
C PHE A 339 -17.99 2.26 -14.75
N LEU A 340 -16.68 2.06 -14.66
CA LEU A 340 -15.84 1.67 -15.78
C LEU A 340 -16.15 0.27 -16.32
N GLN A 341 -16.50 -0.68 -15.44
CA GLN A 341 -16.78 -2.06 -15.81
C GLN A 341 -18.25 -2.32 -16.21
N SER A 342 -19.17 -1.41 -15.88
CA SER A 342 -20.59 -1.60 -16.18
C SER A 342 -20.84 -1.68 -17.69
N PRO A 343 -21.57 -2.69 -18.16
CA PRO A 343 -22.02 -2.74 -19.55
C PRO A 343 -23.09 -1.68 -19.87
N ARG A 344 -23.81 -1.21 -18.84
CA ARG A 344 -24.80 -0.14 -18.96
C ARG A 344 -24.12 1.18 -18.59
N LYS A 345 -23.87 2.01 -19.58
CA LYS A 345 -23.33 3.35 -19.42
C LYS A 345 -24.45 4.37 -19.19
N PRO A 346 -24.17 5.50 -18.51
CA PRO A 346 -25.10 6.62 -18.47
C PRO A 346 -25.55 7.04 -19.87
N PRO A 347 -26.75 7.64 -19.99
CA PRO A 347 -27.20 8.21 -21.25
C PRO A 347 -26.22 9.26 -21.79
N GLU A 348 -26.20 9.43 -23.10
CA GLU A 348 -25.40 10.46 -23.75
C GLU A 348 -25.72 11.84 -23.19
N GLY A 349 -24.71 12.70 -23.04
CA GLY A 349 -24.86 14.05 -22.51
C GLY A 349 -25.00 14.14 -20.99
N SER A 350 -24.86 13.02 -20.25
CA SER A 350 -24.91 13.02 -18.78
C SER A 350 -23.83 13.91 -18.15
N TYR A 351 -24.09 14.36 -16.93
CA TYR A 351 -23.10 15.04 -16.08
C TYR A 351 -22.52 14.04 -15.07
N VAL A 352 -21.21 13.83 -15.10
CA VAL A 352 -20.51 12.89 -14.22
C VAL A 352 -19.62 13.65 -13.25
N ILE A 353 -19.87 13.45 -11.96
CA ILE A 353 -19.08 14.05 -10.88
C ILE A 353 -18.25 12.95 -10.24
N ILE A 354 -16.95 13.11 -10.18
CA ILE A 354 -16.03 12.17 -9.58
C ILE A 354 -15.54 12.77 -8.27
N ASP A 355 -16.08 12.32 -7.15
CA ASP A 355 -15.60 12.75 -5.83
C ASP A 355 -14.35 11.97 -5.42
N GLU A 356 -13.53 12.54 -4.55
CA GLU A 356 -12.23 12.03 -4.12
C GLU A 356 -11.31 11.64 -5.30
N SER A 357 -11.34 12.41 -6.40
CA SER A 357 -10.55 12.18 -7.61
C SER A 357 -9.02 12.14 -7.39
N GLY A 358 -8.52 12.64 -6.26
CA GLY A 358 -7.12 12.49 -5.85
C GLY A 358 -6.69 11.02 -5.69
N LEU A 359 -7.64 10.10 -5.47
CA LEU A 359 -7.39 8.66 -5.37
C LEU A 359 -7.48 7.92 -6.71
N ASN A 360 -7.82 8.59 -7.80
CA ASN A 360 -7.89 7.95 -9.11
C ASN A 360 -6.49 7.84 -9.72
N SER A 361 -6.17 6.65 -10.20
CA SER A 361 -4.96 6.40 -10.98
C SER A 361 -5.01 7.11 -12.34
N LEU A 362 -3.83 7.28 -12.96
CA LEU A 362 -3.75 7.81 -14.33
C LEU A 362 -4.57 6.95 -15.31
N ARG A 363 -4.56 5.65 -15.15
CA ARG A 363 -5.34 4.72 -15.98
C ARG A 363 -6.84 4.93 -15.83
N GLU A 364 -7.35 5.05 -14.61
CA GLU A 364 -8.78 5.29 -14.37
C GLU A 364 -9.22 6.65 -14.89
N GLY A 365 -8.44 7.68 -14.62
CA GLY A 365 -8.73 9.03 -15.09
C GLY A 365 -8.77 9.13 -16.62
N THR A 366 -7.83 8.50 -17.31
CA THR A 366 -7.81 8.47 -18.78
C THR A 366 -8.99 7.67 -19.36
N GLU A 367 -9.41 6.56 -18.73
CA GLU A 367 -10.60 5.84 -19.14
C GLU A 367 -11.89 6.63 -18.93
N ILE A 368 -12.00 7.40 -17.84
CA ILE A 368 -13.12 8.33 -17.63
C ILE A 368 -13.16 9.38 -18.76
N ILE A 369 -12.02 9.98 -19.11
CA ILE A 369 -11.92 10.95 -20.22
C ILE A 369 -12.35 10.31 -21.54
N ARG A 370 -11.88 9.07 -21.84
CA ARG A 370 -12.25 8.35 -23.06
C ARG A 370 -13.77 8.13 -23.14
N LEU A 371 -14.37 7.59 -22.06
CA LEU A 371 -15.81 7.37 -21.99
C LEU A 371 -16.61 8.68 -22.11
N ALA A 372 -16.12 9.75 -21.49
CA ALA A 372 -16.77 11.05 -21.55
C ALA A 372 -16.79 11.62 -22.99
N ASN A 373 -15.73 11.44 -23.75
CA ASN A 373 -15.70 11.85 -25.15
C ASN A 373 -16.62 11.00 -26.02
N GLU A 374 -16.61 9.67 -25.82
CA GLU A 374 -17.45 8.73 -26.59
C GLU A 374 -18.95 8.93 -26.38
N ASN A 375 -19.35 9.39 -25.18
CA ASN A 375 -20.76 9.51 -24.78
C ASN A 375 -21.18 10.97 -24.50
N ASN A 376 -20.38 11.95 -24.90
CA ASN A 376 -20.63 13.39 -24.70
C ASN A 376 -20.89 13.80 -23.23
N TYR A 377 -20.28 13.12 -22.26
CA TYR A 377 -20.44 13.51 -20.85
C TYR A 377 -19.75 14.84 -20.54
N ARG A 378 -20.33 15.63 -19.64
CA ARG A 378 -19.61 16.65 -18.89
C ARG A 378 -19.05 16.06 -17.63
N VAL A 379 -17.82 16.41 -17.28
CA VAL A 379 -17.12 15.80 -16.16
C VAL A 379 -16.59 16.84 -15.19
N LEU A 380 -16.88 16.65 -13.90
CA LEU A 380 -16.31 17.41 -12.81
C LEU A 380 -15.44 16.51 -11.95
N PHE A 381 -14.13 16.73 -11.97
CA PHE A 381 -13.20 16.09 -11.06
C PHE A 381 -13.13 16.86 -9.75
N VAL A 382 -13.51 16.21 -8.64
CA VAL A 382 -13.55 16.80 -7.29
C VAL A 382 -12.53 16.09 -6.40
N GLY A 383 -11.71 16.84 -5.69
CA GLY A 383 -10.70 16.22 -4.82
C GLY A 383 -9.78 17.21 -4.12
N ASP A 384 -8.73 16.71 -3.53
CA ASP A 384 -7.63 17.51 -2.98
C ASP A 384 -6.29 16.84 -3.28
N ALA A 385 -5.45 17.50 -4.08
CA ALA A 385 -4.12 17.02 -4.47
C ALA A 385 -3.11 16.94 -3.31
N LYS A 386 -3.45 17.42 -2.11
CA LYS A 386 -2.61 17.36 -0.92
C LYS A 386 -2.98 16.21 0.03
N GLN A 387 -4.06 15.47 -0.28
CA GLN A 387 -4.43 14.24 0.42
C GLN A 387 -3.70 13.04 -0.20
N HIS A 388 -4.03 11.81 0.24
CA HIS A 388 -3.45 10.60 -0.34
C HIS A 388 -3.68 10.54 -1.85
N SER A 389 -2.66 10.11 -2.58
CA SER A 389 -2.73 9.80 -4.01
C SER A 389 -3.16 8.35 -4.25
N ALA A 390 -3.43 8.02 -5.50
CA ALA A 390 -3.76 6.67 -5.93
C ALA A 390 -2.67 5.66 -5.54
N VAL A 391 -3.08 4.42 -5.28
CA VAL A 391 -2.15 3.29 -5.05
C VAL A 391 -1.52 2.84 -6.37
N GLU A 392 -2.30 2.80 -7.45
CA GLU A 392 -1.76 2.59 -8.81
C GLU A 392 -1.03 3.84 -9.30
N SER A 393 -0.08 3.65 -10.21
CA SER A 393 0.79 4.71 -10.70
C SER A 393 0.06 5.89 -11.33
N GLY A 394 0.63 7.07 -11.13
CA GLY A 394 0.19 8.34 -11.70
C GLY A 394 -0.84 9.07 -10.83
N ASP A 395 -0.56 10.33 -10.58
CA ASP A 395 -1.42 11.25 -9.84
C ASP A 395 -2.24 12.08 -10.84
N PHE A 396 -3.31 11.47 -11.33
CA PHE A 396 -4.15 12.05 -12.40
C PHE A 396 -4.71 13.43 -12.05
N PHE A 397 -5.23 13.59 -10.82
CA PHE A 397 -5.83 14.85 -10.38
C PHE A 397 -4.80 15.98 -10.30
N ARG A 398 -3.62 15.68 -9.76
CA ARG A 398 -2.51 16.65 -9.69
C ARG A 398 -1.95 16.94 -11.08
N LEU A 399 -1.83 15.92 -11.94
CA LEU A 399 -1.39 16.08 -13.33
C LEU A 399 -2.25 17.12 -14.06
N LEU A 400 -3.57 16.94 -14.07
CA LEU A 400 -4.49 17.89 -14.67
C LEU A 400 -4.42 19.26 -14.01
N GLY A 401 -4.39 19.28 -12.67
CA GLY A 401 -4.32 20.53 -11.91
C GLY A 401 -3.05 21.34 -12.15
N THR A 402 -1.93 20.71 -12.45
CA THR A 402 -0.62 21.37 -12.56
C THR A 402 -0.21 21.61 -14.03
N HIS A 403 -0.46 20.64 -14.90
CA HIS A 403 0.11 20.60 -16.24
C HIS A 403 -0.91 20.82 -17.38
N SER A 404 -2.20 21.01 -17.06
CA SER A 404 -3.21 21.34 -18.08
C SER A 404 -3.85 22.71 -17.84
N LYS A 405 -4.51 23.22 -18.90
CA LYS A 405 -5.32 24.46 -18.86
C LYS A 405 -6.77 24.17 -18.45
N ILE A 406 -7.07 23.09 -17.76
CA ILE A 406 -8.40 22.79 -17.24
C ILE A 406 -8.90 23.94 -16.36
N ALA A 407 -10.18 24.26 -16.41
CA ALA A 407 -10.77 25.24 -15.51
C ALA A 407 -10.73 24.71 -14.07
N LYS A 408 -10.17 25.49 -13.14
CA LYS A 408 -9.88 25.10 -11.75
C LYS A 408 -10.65 26.00 -10.80
N PHE A 409 -11.39 25.36 -9.88
CA PHE A 409 -12.16 26.02 -8.85
C PHE A 409 -11.64 25.59 -7.50
N TYR A 410 -11.42 26.54 -6.59
CA TYR A 410 -10.78 26.28 -5.29
C TYR A 410 -11.69 26.70 -4.15
N LEU A 411 -12.02 25.77 -3.26
CA LEU A 411 -12.73 26.03 -2.02
C LEU A 411 -11.74 25.93 -0.85
N SER A 412 -11.43 27.08 -0.28
CA SER A 412 -10.35 27.22 0.70
C SER A 412 -10.81 27.26 2.15
N GLN A 413 -12.06 27.74 2.41
CA GLN A 413 -12.56 27.91 3.77
C GLN A 413 -12.83 26.57 4.46
N ILE A 414 -12.10 26.29 5.53
CA ILE A 414 -12.34 25.11 6.36
C ILE A 414 -13.50 25.38 7.30
N ARG A 415 -14.55 24.54 7.25
CA ARG A 415 -15.80 24.69 8.00
C ARG A 415 -16.07 23.58 9.01
N ARG A 416 -15.51 22.38 8.80
CA ARG A 416 -15.72 21.20 9.65
C ARG A 416 -15.16 21.39 11.05
N GLN A 417 -13.96 22.00 11.17
CA GLN A 417 -13.28 22.21 12.43
C GLN A 417 -13.90 23.39 13.19
N GLN A 418 -14.45 23.12 14.37
CA GLN A 418 -15.17 24.12 15.14
C GLN A 418 -14.28 24.96 16.03
N THR A 419 -13.23 24.39 16.65
CA THR A 419 -12.29 25.12 17.50
C THR A 419 -11.33 25.95 16.69
N ALA A 420 -11.04 27.18 17.12
CA ALA A 420 -10.18 28.12 16.38
C ALA A 420 -8.74 27.61 16.24
N ASP A 421 -8.17 27.08 17.33
CA ASP A 421 -6.78 26.61 17.34
C ASP A 421 -6.60 25.36 16.49
N TYR A 422 -7.53 24.40 16.57
CA TYR A 422 -7.49 23.23 15.73
C TYR A 422 -7.61 23.60 14.23
N ARG A 423 -8.52 24.54 13.89
CA ARG A 423 -8.65 25.07 12.54
C ARG A 423 -7.37 25.76 12.06
N LYS A 424 -6.69 26.52 12.93
CA LYS A 424 -5.41 27.17 12.63
C LYS A 424 -4.33 26.15 12.31
N GLY A 425 -4.18 25.09 13.11
CA GLY A 425 -3.23 24.01 12.87
C GLY A 425 -3.51 23.28 11.53
N ILE A 426 -4.78 22.96 11.26
CA ILE A 426 -5.19 22.32 9.98
C ILE A 426 -4.92 23.24 8.78
N ASN A 427 -5.11 24.56 8.90
CA ASN A 427 -4.76 25.53 7.84
C ASN A 427 -3.24 25.53 7.57
N TYR A 428 -2.41 25.44 8.60
CA TYR A 428 -0.96 25.29 8.44
C TYR A 428 -0.59 23.99 7.73
N CYS A 429 -1.19 22.86 8.11
CA CYS A 429 -1.03 21.58 7.39
C CYS A 429 -1.41 21.71 5.91
N ALA A 430 -2.57 22.29 5.63
CA ALA A 430 -3.05 22.53 4.26
C ALA A 430 -2.12 23.46 3.46
N GLY A 431 -1.44 24.39 4.14
CA GLY A 431 -0.42 25.26 3.58
C GLY A 431 0.93 24.58 3.32
N GLY A 432 1.19 23.44 4.00
CA GLY A 432 2.50 22.77 4.00
C GLY A 432 3.46 23.29 5.06
N TYR A 433 2.96 24.10 6.02
CA TYR A 433 3.74 24.65 7.15
C TYR A 433 3.68 23.71 8.36
N PHE A 434 4.29 22.53 8.22
CA PHE A 434 4.13 21.44 9.20
C PHE A 434 4.70 21.76 10.58
N GLU A 435 5.83 22.48 10.68
CA GLU A 435 6.39 22.92 11.96
C GLU A 435 5.41 23.83 12.71
N ALA A 436 4.89 24.86 12.05
CA ALA A 436 3.91 25.76 12.64
C ALA A 436 2.59 25.04 13.02
N ALA A 437 2.21 24.00 12.28
CA ALA A 437 1.07 23.17 12.64
C ALA A 437 1.33 22.37 13.92
N LEU A 438 2.50 21.72 14.02
CA LEU A 438 2.91 20.96 15.21
C LEU A 438 2.99 21.86 16.44
N ASP A 439 3.62 23.03 16.34
CA ASP A 439 3.69 24.00 17.43
C ASP A 439 2.29 24.41 17.91
N THR A 440 1.40 24.71 16.95
CA THR A 440 0.00 25.08 17.25
C THR A 440 -0.74 23.94 17.98
N PHE A 441 -0.57 22.69 17.53
CA PHE A 441 -1.20 21.54 18.15
C PHE A 441 -0.63 21.25 19.53
N GLN A 442 0.67 21.45 19.73
CA GLN A 442 1.32 21.26 21.02
C GLN A 442 0.90 22.34 22.03
N GLU A 443 0.90 23.61 21.63
CA GLU A 443 0.42 24.73 22.46
C GLU A 443 -1.04 24.56 22.86
N SER A 444 -1.86 23.99 22.00
CA SER A 444 -3.30 23.73 22.24
C SER A 444 -3.56 22.42 23.00
N GLY A 445 -2.52 21.66 23.37
CA GLY A 445 -2.67 20.41 24.13
C GLY A 445 -3.21 19.22 23.31
N PHE A 446 -3.13 19.27 21.98
CA PHE A 446 -3.55 18.15 21.11
C PHE A 446 -2.46 17.11 20.89
N ILE A 447 -1.20 17.40 21.29
CA ILE A 447 -0.08 16.45 21.20
C ILE A 447 0.26 15.94 22.60
N HIS A 448 0.29 14.63 22.74
CA HIS A 448 0.65 13.93 23.97
C HIS A 448 1.90 13.08 23.74
N GLU A 449 2.98 13.36 24.48
CA GLU A 449 4.21 12.59 24.42
C GLU A 449 4.17 11.41 25.39
N GLY A 450 3.99 10.20 24.87
CA GLY A 450 3.82 8.99 25.67
C GLY A 450 5.06 8.11 25.83
N LYS A 451 6.21 8.47 25.26
CA LYS A 451 7.43 7.61 25.24
C LYS A 451 7.07 6.16 24.86
N ASN A 452 7.28 5.22 25.81
CA ASN A 452 6.99 3.80 25.59
C ASN A 452 5.52 3.41 25.84
N GLN A 453 4.69 4.33 26.32
CA GLN A 453 3.28 4.09 26.68
C GLN A 453 2.28 4.78 25.72
N TYR A 454 2.75 5.27 24.57
CA TYR A 454 1.88 6.01 23.64
C TYR A 454 0.71 5.17 23.11
N LEU A 455 0.88 3.86 22.94
CA LEU A 455 -0.20 2.95 22.51
C LEU A 455 -1.32 2.87 23.54
N GLN A 456 -0.96 2.73 24.82
CA GLN A 456 -1.92 2.69 25.92
C GLN A 456 -2.64 4.03 26.07
N GLN A 457 -1.93 5.14 25.97
CA GLN A 457 -2.50 6.48 26.03
C GLN A 457 -3.47 6.74 24.86
N ALA A 458 -3.08 6.34 23.64
CA ALA A 458 -3.95 6.46 22.46
C ALA A 458 -5.21 5.58 22.60
N ALA A 459 -5.07 4.36 23.13
CA ALA A 459 -6.20 3.49 23.41
C ALA A 459 -7.13 4.08 24.48
N GLU A 460 -6.58 4.66 25.56
CA GLU A 460 -7.36 5.35 26.61
C GLU A 460 -8.13 6.53 26.06
N SER A 461 -7.47 7.41 25.32
CA SER A 461 -8.13 8.56 24.69
C SER A 461 -9.25 8.12 23.74
N PHE A 462 -9.00 7.10 22.92
CA PHE A 462 -10.02 6.56 22.01
C PHE A 462 -11.24 6.01 22.80
N LEU A 463 -11.00 5.26 23.86
CA LEU A 463 -12.07 4.68 24.69
C LEU A 463 -12.87 5.75 25.47
N GLU A 464 -12.21 6.81 25.91
CA GLU A 464 -12.89 7.96 26.51
C GLU A 464 -13.87 8.61 25.53
N PHE A 465 -13.43 8.92 24.31
CA PHE A 465 -14.28 9.54 23.28
C PHE A 465 -15.39 8.61 22.77
N THR A 466 -15.20 7.30 22.82
CA THR A 466 -16.19 6.31 22.37
C THR A 466 -17.04 5.75 23.50
N GLU A 467 -16.94 6.28 24.73
CA GLU A 467 -17.64 5.80 25.91
C GLU A 467 -17.40 4.27 26.12
N ASN A 468 -16.14 3.87 26.21
CA ASN A 468 -15.71 2.47 26.28
C ASN A 468 -16.21 1.61 25.09
N GLY A 469 -16.09 2.15 23.89
CA GLY A 469 -16.49 1.46 22.67
C GLY A 469 -17.99 1.35 22.41
N ARG A 470 -18.81 1.99 23.24
CA ARG A 470 -20.28 2.02 23.07
C ARG A 470 -20.70 2.76 21.80
N TYR A 471 -19.97 3.82 21.44
CA TYR A 471 -20.22 4.64 20.26
C TYR A 471 -18.96 4.69 19.38
N PRO A 472 -18.62 3.59 18.69
CA PRO A 472 -17.35 3.46 17.98
C PRO A 472 -17.17 4.46 16.82
N ALA A 473 -18.27 5.04 16.32
CA ALA A 473 -18.21 6.03 15.25
C ALA A 473 -17.89 7.45 15.73
N LYS A 474 -17.96 7.75 17.05
CA LYS A 474 -17.61 9.08 17.58
C LYS A 474 -16.13 9.40 17.43
N ALA A 475 -15.26 8.39 17.42
CA ALA A 475 -13.84 8.59 17.25
C ALA A 475 -13.25 7.63 16.22
N ILE A 476 -12.19 8.07 15.52
CA ILE A 476 -11.39 7.21 14.64
C ILE A 476 -10.01 7.10 15.26
N LEU A 477 -9.53 5.87 15.49
CA LEU A 477 -8.17 5.59 15.92
C LEU A 477 -7.33 5.20 14.72
N VAL A 478 -6.28 6.00 14.45
CA VAL A 478 -5.45 5.88 13.25
C VAL A 478 -4.02 5.53 13.62
N ALA A 479 -3.44 4.57 12.90
CA ALA A 479 -2.03 4.23 12.99
C ALA A 479 -1.36 4.23 11.60
N PRO A 480 -0.05 4.53 11.51
CA PRO A 480 0.65 4.63 10.23
C PRO A 480 0.90 3.29 9.55
N THR A 481 1.00 2.18 10.31
CA THR A 481 1.31 0.85 9.79
C THR A 481 0.31 -0.20 10.27
N HIS A 482 0.22 -1.31 9.53
CA HIS A 482 -0.61 -2.44 9.94
C HIS A 482 -0.15 -3.07 11.25
N ASP A 483 1.16 -3.13 11.51
CA ASP A 483 1.70 -3.68 12.77
C ASP A 483 1.31 -2.80 13.96
N GLU A 484 1.29 -1.48 13.79
CA GLU A 484 0.79 -0.57 14.83
C GLU A 484 -0.71 -0.65 14.98
N CYS A 485 -1.48 -0.85 13.89
CA CYS A 485 -2.90 -1.12 13.99
C CYS A 485 -3.16 -2.39 14.83
N ASP A 486 -2.40 -3.46 14.61
CA ASP A 486 -2.53 -4.71 15.36
C ASP A 486 -2.24 -4.47 16.86
N ARG A 487 -1.13 -3.81 17.20
CA ARG A 487 -0.73 -3.48 18.58
C ARG A 487 -1.72 -2.57 19.30
N LEU A 488 -2.20 -1.52 18.62
CA LEU A 488 -3.23 -0.63 19.17
C LEU A 488 -4.55 -1.37 19.38
N THR A 489 -4.90 -2.27 18.47
CA THR A 489 -6.10 -3.10 18.60
C THR A 489 -6.02 -3.97 19.86
N GLU A 490 -4.86 -4.57 20.14
CA GLU A 490 -4.63 -5.33 21.37
C GLU A 490 -4.80 -4.44 22.62
N ALA A 491 -4.18 -3.26 22.64
CA ALA A 491 -4.28 -2.33 23.76
C ALA A 491 -5.74 -1.86 24.00
N VAL A 492 -6.49 -1.58 22.95
CA VAL A 492 -7.92 -1.23 23.05
C VAL A 492 -8.72 -2.41 23.60
N ARG A 493 -8.53 -3.62 23.07
CA ARG A 493 -9.26 -4.82 23.47
C ARG A 493 -8.98 -5.25 24.91
N GLU A 494 -7.74 -5.12 25.39
CA GLU A 494 -7.40 -5.37 26.79
C GLU A 494 -8.25 -4.50 27.72
N LYS A 495 -8.32 -3.20 27.48
CA LYS A 495 -9.13 -2.28 28.28
C LYS A 495 -10.63 -2.53 28.15
N LEU A 496 -11.11 -2.91 26.96
CA LEU A 496 -12.51 -3.29 26.76
C LEU A 496 -12.87 -4.59 27.51
N LYS A 497 -11.95 -5.57 27.60
CA LYS A 497 -12.12 -6.78 28.41
C LYS A 497 -12.11 -6.47 29.90
N GLU A 498 -11.24 -5.56 30.35
CA GLU A 498 -11.17 -5.12 31.75
C GLU A 498 -12.45 -4.40 32.17
N SER A 499 -12.99 -3.53 31.34
CA SER A 499 -14.24 -2.81 31.58
C SER A 499 -15.51 -3.67 31.41
N GLY A 500 -15.39 -4.85 30.82
CA GLY A 500 -16.51 -5.73 30.50
C GLY A 500 -17.35 -5.27 29.27
N ALA A 501 -16.85 -4.33 28.49
CA ALA A 501 -17.51 -3.88 27.27
C ALA A 501 -17.47 -4.93 26.15
N ILE A 502 -16.43 -5.79 26.15
CA ILE A 502 -16.38 -7.01 25.36
C ILE A 502 -16.16 -8.21 26.30
N ALA A 503 -16.55 -9.40 25.88
CA ALA A 503 -16.37 -10.61 26.68
C ALA A 503 -14.89 -10.88 26.94
N LYS A 504 -14.54 -11.41 28.13
CA LYS A 504 -13.16 -11.73 28.50
C LYS A 504 -12.58 -12.86 27.68
N GLU A 505 -13.40 -13.83 27.32
CA GLU A 505 -13.07 -14.99 26.52
C GLU A 505 -13.81 -14.97 25.19
N GLY A 506 -13.14 -15.42 24.15
CA GLY A 506 -13.68 -15.55 22.82
C GLY A 506 -13.26 -16.85 22.18
N TRP A 507 -13.40 -16.94 20.87
CA TRP A 507 -12.95 -18.09 20.09
C TRP A 507 -11.87 -17.66 19.10
N LYS A 508 -11.00 -18.58 18.77
CA LYS A 508 -10.00 -18.40 17.72
C LYS A 508 -10.68 -18.46 16.38
N HIS A 509 -10.38 -17.48 15.53
CA HIS A 509 -10.89 -17.39 14.17
C HIS A 509 -9.72 -17.21 13.21
N GLN A 510 -9.72 -17.99 12.13
CA GLN A 510 -8.69 -17.89 11.10
C GLN A 510 -9.04 -16.77 10.14
N VAL A 511 -8.16 -15.78 10.03
CA VAL A 511 -8.31 -14.66 9.09
C VAL A 511 -7.24 -14.71 8.00
N PHE A 512 -7.61 -14.20 6.84
CA PHE A 512 -6.68 -14.08 5.72
C PHE A 512 -6.07 -12.67 5.69
N ARG A 513 -4.75 -12.60 5.65
CA ARG A 513 -3.99 -11.37 5.47
C ARG A 513 -3.36 -11.35 4.09
N SER A 514 -3.85 -10.47 3.22
CA SER A 514 -3.28 -10.25 1.89
C SER A 514 -1.87 -9.66 1.98
N TRP A 515 -0.99 -10.15 1.10
CA TRP A 515 0.34 -9.55 0.91
C TRP A 515 0.32 -8.33 0.00
N GLN A 516 -0.84 -7.99 -0.59
CA GLN A 516 -1.03 -6.83 -1.47
C GLN A 516 -0.02 -6.80 -2.63
N TRP A 517 0.15 -7.94 -3.28
CA TRP A 517 1.02 -8.03 -4.45
C TRP A 517 0.50 -7.18 -5.60
N GLU A 518 1.41 -6.70 -6.44
CA GLU A 518 1.10 -6.07 -7.72
C GLU A 518 0.46 -7.09 -8.68
N LYS A 519 -0.41 -6.62 -9.56
CA LYS A 519 -1.16 -7.49 -10.50
C LYS A 519 -0.22 -8.31 -11.39
N ALA A 520 0.86 -7.71 -11.86
CA ALA A 520 1.88 -8.40 -12.64
C ALA A 520 2.51 -9.54 -11.85
N ARG A 521 2.76 -9.32 -10.55
CA ARG A 521 3.31 -10.33 -9.65
C ARG A 521 2.32 -11.45 -9.36
N ILE A 522 1.03 -11.12 -9.18
CA ILE A 522 -0.04 -12.10 -9.02
C ILE A 522 -0.13 -13.00 -10.27
N ALA A 523 0.09 -12.44 -11.46
CA ALA A 523 0.00 -13.17 -12.73
C ALA A 523 1.19 -14.11 -13.01
N ASP A 524 2.31 -13.95 -12.29
CA ASP A 524 3.52 -14.76 -12.47
C ASP A 524 3.54 -15.96 -11.51
N PHE A 525 3.40 -17.16 -12.10
CA PHE A 525 3.35 -18.43 -11.35
C PHE A 525 4.65 -18.74 -10.59
N SER A 526 5.78 -18.18 -11.00
CA SER A 526 7.08 -18.38 -10.33
C SER A 526 7.11 -17.85 -8.90
N ASN A 527 6.18 -16.95 -8.56
CA ASN A 527 6.04 -16.39 -7.22
C ASN A 527 5.29 -17.31 -6.23
N TYR A 528 4.58 -18.32 -6.74
CA TYR A 528 3.73 -19.18 -5.91
C TYR A 528 4.47 -20.45 -5.45
N ARG A 529 4.11 -20.93 -4.27
CA ARG A 529 4.67 -22.14 -3.65
C ARG A 529 3.60 -22.89 -2.88
N PRO A 530 3.78 -24.20 -2.68
CA PRO A 530 2.99 -24.97 -1.72
C PRO A 530 3.01 -24.31 -0.33
N GLY A 531 1.86 -24.33 0.34
CA GLY A 531 1.66 -23.75 1.67
C GLY A 531 1.20 -22.29 1.67
N MET A 532 1.27 -21.57 0.55
CA MET A 532 0.72 -20.20 0.45
C MET A 532 -0.81 -20.23 0.45
N ALA A 533 -1.42 -19.26 1.13
CA ALA A 533 -2.86 -19.06 1.09
C ALA A 533 -3.26 -18.12 -0.07
N VAL A 534 -4.43 -18.36 -0.61
CA VAL A 534 -5.06 -17.53 -1.66
C VAL A 534 -6.49 -17.22 -1.25
N SER A 535 -6.92 -15.96 -1.37
CA SER A 535 -8.31 -15.55 -1.26
C SER A 535 -8.90 -15.29 -2.63
N PHE A 536 -10.14 -15.71 -2.86
CA PHE A 536 -10.87 -15.47 -4.10
C PHE A 536 -11.68 -14.18 -3.97
N VAL A 537 -11.22 -13.11 -4.61
CA VAL A 537 -11.89 -11.79 -4.56
C VAL A 537 -13.15 -11.73 -5.41
N ARG A 538 -13.34 -12.72 -6.31
CA ARG A 538 -14.50 -12.91 -7.15
C ARG A 538 -14.80 -14.40 -7.31
N LYS A 539 -16.07 -14.71 -7.55
CA LYS A 539 -16.50 -16.09 -7.87
C LYS A 539 -15.78 -16.63 -9.10
N ILE A 540 -15.21 -17.81 -8.98
CA ILE A 540 -14.71 -18.62 -10.10
C ILE A 540 -15.63 -19.84 -10.20
N LYS A 541 -16.35 -19.96 -11.31
CA LYS A 541 -17.31 -21.05 -11.53
C LYS A 541 -16.65 -22.41 -11.26
N ASP A 542 -17.33 -23.24 -10.50
CA ASP A 542 -16.94 -24.62 -10.12
C ASP A 542 -15.64 -24.69 -9.27
N VAL A 543 -15.08 -23.56 -8.85
CA VAL A 543 -13.85 -23.49 -8.04
C VAL A 543 -14.12 -22.88 -6.68
N ALA A 544 -14.52 -21.61 -6.61
CA ALA A 544 -14.70 -20.90 -5.34
C ALA A 544 -15.69 -19.74 -5.44
N GLU A 545 -16.37 -19.45 -4.34
CA GLU A 545 -17.16 -18.23 -4.16
C GLU A 545 -16.25 -17.04 -3.78
N ALA A 546 -16.78 -15.82 -3.95
CA ALA A 546 -16.08 -14.61 -3.50
C ALA A 546 -15.92 -14.63 -1.97
N GLY A 547 -14.69 -14.37 -1.49
CA GLY A 547 -14.36 -14.39 -0.08
C GLY A 547 -13.90 -15.73 0.46
N GLU A 548 -14.03 -16.81 -0.32
CA GLU A 548 -13.42 -18.09 0.05
C GLU A 548 -11.91 -18.04 -0.05
N THR A 549 -11.26 -18.93 0.67
CA THR A 549 -9.80 -19.06 0.70
C THR A 549 -9.40 -20.53 0.53
N ALA A 550 -8.20 -20.77 0.01
CA ALA A 550 -7.62 -22.09 -0.12
C ALA A 550 -6.09 -22.03 0.06
N VAL A 551 -5.49 -23.17 0.39
CA VAL A 551 -4.02 -23.33 0.47
C VAL A 551 -3.52 -23.97 -0.83
N ILE A 552 -2.44 -23.44 -1.37
CA ILE A 552 -1.77 -24.01 -2.53
C ILE A 552 -1.07 -25.31 -2.12
N GLU A 553 -1.47 -26.43 -2.70
CA GLU A 553 -0.85 -27.72 -2.50
C GLU A 553 0.32 -27.94 -3.47
N SER A 554 0.15 -27.54 -4.73
CA SER A 554 1.21 -27.62 -5.74
C SER A 554 1.05 -26.59 -6.85
N VAL A 555 2.18 -26.25 -7.50
CA VAL A 555 2.25 -25.34 -8.64
C VAL A 555 2.88 -26.09 -9.81
N ARG A 556 2.15 -26.33 -10.90
CA ARG A 556 2.62 -27.06 -12.08
C ARG A 556 2.00 -26.51 -13.35
N ASP A 557 2.77 -26.34 -14.39
CA ASP A 557 2.32 -25.98 -15.76
C ASP A 557 1.40 -24.74 -15.82
N GLY A 558 1.68 -23.72 -14.95
CA GLY A 558 0.87 -22.52 -14.86
C GLY A 558 -0.48 -22.70 -14.13
N MET A 559 -0.68 -23.88 -13.52
CA MET A 559 -1.83 -24.20 -12.66
C MET A 559 -1.48 -24.09 -11.19
N LEU A 560 -2.38 -23.51 -10.40
CA LEU A 560 -2.38 -23.61 -8.94
C LEU A 560 -3.37 -24.69 -8.54
N HIS A 561 -2.89 -25.72 -7.83
CA HIS A 561 -3.70 -26.77 -7.26
C HIS A 561 -3.87 -26.50 -5.77
N PHE A 562 -5.10 -26.63 -5.27
CA PHE A 562 -5.47 -26.29 -3.90
C PHE A 562 -5.77 -27.53 -3.06
N ASP A 563 -5.66 -27.38 -1.74
CA ASP A 563 -5.97 -28.39 -0.70
C ASP A 563 -7.40 -28.94 -0.75
N ASN A 564 -8.34 -28.21 -1.38
CA ASN A 564 -9.71 -28.64 -1.59
C ASN A 564 -9.91 -29.46 -2.90
N GLY A 565 -8.82 -29.88 -3.55
CA GLY A 565 -8.81 -30.66 -4.79
C GLY A 565 -9.17 -29.89 -6.06
N LYS A 566 -9.39 -28.58 -5.97
CA LYS A 566 -9.67 -27.71 -7.10
C LYS A 566 -8.42 -27.09 -7.66
N SER A 567 -8.51 -26.51 -8.87
CA SER A 567 -7.35 -25.85 -9.47
C SER A 567 -7.78 -24.70 -10.37
N ILE A 568 -6.85 -23.73 -10.57
CA ILE A 568 -7.05 -22.63 -11.49
C ILE A 568 -5.85 -22.47 -12.42
N HIS A 569 -6.13 -22.01 -13.65
CA HIS A 569 -5.06 -21.56 -14.54
C HIS A 569 -4.74 -20.10 -14.22
N LEU A 570 -3.56 -19.83 -13.67
CA LEU A 570 -3.20 -18.53 -13.12
C LEU A 570 -3.34 -17.39 -14.13
N ARG A 571 -2.87 -17.59 -15.38
CA ARG A 571 -2.93 -16.56 -16.43
C ARG A 571 -4.34 -16.08 -16.75
N ARG A 572 -5.37 -16.92 -16.51
CA ARG A 572 -6.79 -16.59 -16.76
C ARG A 572 -7.48 -16.08 -15.48
N SER A 573 -6.95 -16.40 -14.32
CA SER A 573 -7.63 -16.21 -13.05
C SER A 573 -6.88 -15.26 -12.08
N SER A 574 -5.73 -14.71 -12.50
CA SER A 574 -4.92 -13.84 -11.62
C SER A 574 -5.67 -12.64 -11.07
N SER A 575 -6.60 -12.06 -11.85
CA SER A 575 -7.43 -10.93 -11.41
C SER A 575 -8.57 -11.31 -10.44
N PHE A 576 -8.75 -12.60 -10.15
CA PHE A 576 -9.79 -13.12 -9.26
C PHE A 576 -9.24 -13.60 -7.92
N ILE A 577 -7.91 -13.59 -7.76
CA ILE A 577 -7.26 -14.11 -6.56
C ILE A 577 -6.36 -13.05 -5.92
N GLU A 578 -6.14 -13.22 -4.63
CA GLU A 578 -5.22 -12.43 -3.83
C GLU A 578 -4.37 -13.36 -2.96
N PRO A 579 -3.03 -13.41 -3.15
CA PRO A 579 -2.16 -14.23 -2.32
C PRO A 579 -1.92 -13.59 -0.95
N GLY A 580 -1.75 -14.44 0.05
CA GLY A 580 -1.54 -14.01 1.43
C GLY A 580 -1.19 -15.15 2.38
N GLU A 581 -1.45 -14.92 3.64
CA GLU A 581 -1.24 -15.88 4.72
C GLU A 581 -2.47 -15.98 5.63
N PHE A 582 -2.60 -17.08 6.32
CA PHE A 582 -3.56 -17.20 7.41
C PHE A 582 -2.95 -16.75 8.72
N ARG A 583 -3.75 -16.05 9.51
CA ARG A 583 -3.47 -15.72 10.91
C ARG A 583 -4.63 -16.13 11.78
N GLU A 584 -4.37 -16.45 13.02
CA GLU A 584 -5.40 -16.60 14.03
C GLU A 584 -5.59 -15.28 14.78
N ILE A 585 -6.84 -14.84 14.90
CA ILE A 585 -7.23 -13.77 15.81
C ILE A 585 -8.26 -14.29 16.80
N GLU A 586 -8.32 -13.70 17.98
CA GLU A 586 -9.37 -13.97 18.94
C GLU A 586 -10.55 -13.03 18.68
N LEU A 587 -11.76 -13.56 18.56
CA LEU A 587 -13.00 -12.80 18.46
C LEU A 587 -13.80 -13.00 19.74
N CYS A 588 -14.12 -11.88 20.41
CA CYS A 588 -14.95 -11.88 21.61
C CYS A 588 -16.33 -11.26 21.32
N PRO A 589 -17.41 -11.75 21.93
CA PRO A 589 -18.69 -11.05 21.88
C PRO A 589 -18.54 -9.58 22.30
N GLY A 590 -19.01 -8.67 21.45
CA GLY A 590 -18.82 -7.24 21.61
C GLY A 590 -17.70 -6.63 20.76
N ASP A 591 -16.75 -7.42 20.26
CA ASP A 591 -15.71 -6.93 19.35
C ASP A 591 -16.32 -6.29 18.08
N ILE A 592 -15.65 -5.25 17.59
CA ILE A 592 -15.94 -4.69 16.28
C ILE A 592 -15.01 -5.32 15.26
N ILE A 593 -15.59 -5.81 14.17
CA ILE A 593 -14.86 -6.33 13.00
C ILE A 593 -15.12 -5.48 11.76
N GLN A 594 -14.18 -5.51 10.82
CA GLN A 594 -14.30 -4.92 9.50
C GLN A 594 -14.19 -6.01 8.43
N PHE A 595 -15.11 -6.02 7.47
CA PHE A 595 -15.05 -6.90 6.33
C PHE A 595 -14.04 -6.41 5.29
N GLY A 596 -13.28 -7.34 4.73
CA GLY A 596 -12.30 -7.11 3.67
C GLY A 596 -12.77 -7.57 2.27
N VAL A 597 -14.04 -7.97 2.13
CA VAL A 597 -14.59 -8.59 0.92
C VAL A 597 -16.00 -8.09 0.61
N ASN A 598 -16.41 -8.19 -0.67
CA ASN A 598 -17.77 -7.87 -1.10
C ASN A 598 -18.59 -9.17 -1.21
N LEU A 599 -19.52 -9.39 -0.29
CA LEU A 599 -20.50 -10.48 -0.30
C LEU A 599 -21.87 -9.92 -0.73
N LYS A 600 -22.03 -9.72 -2.05
CA LYS A 600 -23.18 -9.01 -2.65
C LYS A 600 -24.52 -9.62 -2.29
N GLU A 601 -24.61 -10.94 -2.23
CA GLU A 601 -25.84 -11.67 -1.87
C GLU A 601 -26.30 -11.40 -0.44
N ARG A 602 -25.33 -11.06 0.45
CA ARG A 602 -25.58 -10.74 1.86
C ARG A 602 -25.59 -9.22 2.13
N LYS A 603 -25.48 -8.39 1.10
CA LYS A 603 -25.35 -6.92 1.21
C LYS A 603 -24.22 -6.45 2.12
N ILE A 604 -23.14 -7.25 2.22
CA ILE A 604 -21.93 -6.93 2.97
C ILE A 604 -20.88 -6.46 1.96
N TYR A 605 -20.26 -5.35 2.24
CA TYR A 605 -19.26 -4.75 1.36
C TYR A 605 -17.92 -4.56 2.10
N ASN A 606 -16.83 -4.54 1.33
CA ASN A 606 -15.50 -4.25 1.87
C ASN A 606 -15.51 -2.88 2.58
N GLY A 607 -15.05 -2.87 3.83
CA GLY A 607 -15.06 -1.70 4.69
C GLY A 607 -16.24 -1.63 5.67
N ASN A 608 -17.31 -2.42 5.47
CA ASN A 608 -18.41 -2.46 6.42
C ASN A 608 -17.95 -2.94 7.80
N LEU A 609 -18.51 -2.33 8.84
CA LEU A 609 -18.28 -2.70 10.24
C LEU A 609 -19.42 -3.56 10.76
N ALA A 610 -19.07 -4.49 11.65
CA ALA A 610 -20.05 -5.28 12.38
C ALA A 610 -19.57 -5.57 13.80
N LYS A 611 -20.51 -5.78 14.72
CA LYS A 611 -20.27 -6.17 16.10
C LYS A 611 -20.47 -7.67 16.26
N ILE A 612 -19.50 -8.34 16.87
CA ILE A 612 -19.55 -9.77 17.16
C ILE A 612 -20.66 -10.03 18.22
N THR A 613 -21.53 -10.97 17.94
CA THR A 613 -22.59 -11.41 18.88
C THR A 613 -22.11 -12.57 19.75
N ALA A 614 -22.92 -13.00 20.72
CA ALA A 614 -22.65 -14.21 21.49
C ALA A 614 -22.78 -15.52 20.66
N ASP A 615 -23.47 -15.46 19.51
CA ASP A 615 -23.56 -16.55 18.55
C ASP A 615 -22.41 -16.40 17.53
N PRO A 616 -21.43 -17.32 17.48
CA PRO A 616 -20.29 -17.22 16.55
C PRO A 616 -20.69 -17.17 15.06
N GLY A 617 -21.88 -17.65 14.74
CA GLY A 617 -22.43 -17.61 13.37
C GLY A 617 -23.11 -16.30 12.99
N LYS A 618 -23.20 -15.31 13.88
CA LYS A 618 -23.95 -14.08 13.65
C LYS A 618 -23.20 -12.83 14.05
N VAL A 619 -23.39 -11.77 13.28
CA VAL A 619 -22.87 -10.43 13.54
C VAL A 619 -23.98 -9.39 13.44
N MET A 620 -23.90 -8.36 14.27
CA MET A 620 -24.74 -7.18 14.15
C MET A 620 -24.04 -6.18 13.22
N MET A 621 -24.58 -5.99 12.02
CA MET A 621 -24.07 -4.99 11.09
C MET A 621 -24.26 -3.59 11.66
N LEU A 622 -23.30 -2.72 11.46
CA LEU A 622 -23.35 -1.34 11.92
C LEU A 622 -23.64 -0.39 10.75
N ASN A 623 -24.40 0.66 11.04
CA ASN A 623 -24.53 1.81 10.18
C ASN A 623 -23.24 2.65 10.22
N TYR A 624 -23.16 3.63 9.33
CA TYR A 624 -22.02 4.55 9.26
C TYR A 624 -21.82 5.37 10.55
N ASP A 625 -22.91 5.69 11.26
CA ASP A 625 -22.90 6.37 12.56
C ASP A 625 -22.60 5.44 13.75
N GLY A 626 -22.33 4.15 13.48
CA GLY A 626 -22.03 3.13 14.48
C GLY A 626 -23.26 2.55 15.18
N SER A 627 -24.47 2.94 14.80
CA SER A 627 -25.70 2.35 15.30
C SER A 627 -25.95 0.96 14.71
N ASP A 628 -26.67 0.11 15.45
CA ASP A 628 -27.06 -1.22 15.00
C ASP A 628 -28.00 -1.14 13.78
N ARG A 629 -27.71 -1.92 12.73
CA ARG A 629 -28.49 -1.95 11.50
C ARG A 629 -29.37 -3.19 11.40
N GLU A 630 -28.74 -4.34 11.24
CA GLU A 630 -29.42 -5.63 11.06
C GLU A 630 -28.53 -6.79 11.49
N LEU A 631 -29.13 -7.88 11.92
CA LEU A 631 -28.42 -9.12 12.22
C LEU A 631 -28.11 -9.84 10.90
N ALA A 632 -26.85 -10.19 10.69
CA ALA A 632 -26.36 -10.92 9.52
C ALA A 632 -25.67 -12.21 9.94
N GLU A 633 -25.68 -13.20 9.04
CA GLU A 633 -24.89 -14.42 9.23
C GLU A 633 -23.41 -14.17 8.89
N LEU A 634 -22.53 -14.55 9.79
CA LEU A 634 -21.11 -14.66 9.50
C LEU A 634 -20.83 -16.04 8.90
N PRO A 635 -20.40 -16.15 7.64
CA PRO A 635 -20.05 -17.46 7.07
C PRO A 635 -18.96 -18.12 7.91
N ALA A 636 -19.10 -19.40 8.21
CA ALA A 636 -18.18 -20.16 9.07
C ALA A 636 -16.70 -20.08 8.62
N ASN A 637 -16.50 -19.96 7.29
CA ASN A 637 -15.16 -19.86 6.68
C ASN A 637 -14.83 -18.44 6.17
N CYS A 638 -15.50 -17.40 6.71
CA CYS A 638 -15.21 -16.02 6.33
C CYS A 638 -13.88 -15.57 6.94
N SER A 639 -12.81 -15.80 6.24
CA SER A 639 -11.45 -15.37 6.65
C SER A 639 -11.13 -13.93 6.28
N ALA A 640 -11.96 -13.27 5.46
CA ALA A 640 -11.75 -11.89 5.00
C ALA A 640 -12.32 -10.85 5.99
N ILE A 641 -12.00 -11.00 7.26
CA ILE A 641 -12.35 -10.07 8.34
C ILE A 641 -11.11 -9.70 9.15
N ASN A 642 -11.15 -8.52 9.79
CA ASN A 642 -10.15 -8.09 10.76
C ASN A 642 -10.86 -7.32 11.88
N HIS A 643 -10.16 -7.06 13.00
CA HIS A 643 -10.68 -6.12 14.00
C HIS A 643 -10.88 -4.74 13.37
N GLY A 644 -11.96 -4.07 13.76
CA GLY A 644 -12.38 -2.78 13.21
C GLY A 644 -12.13 -1.58 14.13
N TRP A 645 -11.40 -1.76 15.26
CA TRP A 645 -11.14 -0.69 16.22
C TRP A 645 -10.14 0.36 15.73
N VAL A 646 -9.14 -0.07 14.97
CA VAL A 646 -8.04 0.77 14.49
C VAL A 646 -7.96 0.70 12.96
N THR A 647 -7.60 1.81 12.34
CA THR A 647 -7.47 1.88 10.88
C THR A 647 -6.18 2.58 10.46
N THR A 648 -5.72 2.34 9.24
CA THR A 648 -4.61 3.10 8.68
C THR A 648 -5.06 4.46 8.16
N SER A 649 -4.15 5.43 8.06
CA SER A 649 -4.45 6.77 7.53
C SER A 649 -5.09 6.72 6.13
N TYR A 650 -4.64 5.81 5.26
CA TYR A 650 -5.22 5.62 3.93
C TYR A 650 -6.68 5.14 4.00
N LYS A 651 -6.97 4.15 4.85
CA LYS A 651 -8.34 3.62 5.00
C LYS A 651 -9.29 4.55 5.77
N SER A 652 -8.76 5.52 6.52
CA SER A 652 -9.56 6.52 7.23
C SER A 652 -10.04 7.65 6.31
N GLN A 653 -9.45 7.79 5.13
CA GLN A 653 -9.83 8.83 4.17
C GLN A 653 -11.31 8.70 3.79
N GLY A 654 -11.99 9.83 3.70
CA GLY A 654 -13.45 9.89 3.44
C GLY A 654 -14.34 9.63 4.67
N ARG A 655 -13.77 9.17 5.81
CA ARG A 655 -14.54 9.02 7.05
C ARG A 655 -14.68 10.34 7.79
N THR A 656 -15.78 10.48 8.55
CA THR A 656 -16.03 11.61 9.44
C THR A 656 -16.30 11.09 10.85
N ALA A 657 -15.70 11.70 11.85
CA ALA A 657 -15.95 11.45 13.26
C ALA A 657 -15.83 12.75 14.04
N ASP A 658 -16.34 12.77 15.28
CA ASP A 658 -16.23 13.92 16.16
C ASP A 658 -14.77 14.15 16.59
N THR A 659 -14.01 13.05 16.75
CA THR A 659 -12.62 13.08 17.19
C THR A 659 -11.77 12.10 16.37
N VAL A 660 -10.50 12.47 16.15
CA VAL A 660 -9.49 11.59 15.55
C VAL A 660 -8.32 11.48 16.52
N VAL A 661 -7.99 10.26 16.91
CA VAL A 661 -6.81 9.91 17.68
C VAL A 661 -5.78 9.31 16.74
N VAL A 662 -4.60 9.89 16.69
CA VAL A 662 -3.47 9.41 15.85
C VAL A 662 -2.36 8.95 16.77
N ALA A 663 -1.90 7.71 16.60
CA ALA A 663 -0.81 7.14 17.39
C ALA A 663 0.46 6.98 16.58
#